data_8f8e76b8eb940b8fc70972ff94294540
#
_entry.id   8f8e76b8eb940b8fc70972ff94294540
#
_cell.length_a   1.000
_cell.length_b   1.000
_cell.length_c   1.000
_cell.angle_alpha   90.00
_cell.angle_beta   90.00
_cell.angle_gamma   90.00
#
_symmetry.space_group_name_H-M   'P 1'
#
loop_
_entity.id
_entity.type
_entity.pdbx_description
1 polymer ?
#
loop_
_entity_poly.entity_id
_entity_poly.type
_entity_poly.pdbx_seq_one_letter_code
_entity_poly.pdbx_strand_id
1 'polypeptide(L)'
;VFQDVRLVMAPPSSVGKFGGDTDNWMWTRHTGDFSVFRVYADANNNPALYSQNNKPYKPISYAPVSLNGYREGDYAMTIGFPGSTNRYLTSWGVEDVINNENSPRIEVRGIKQAIWKEAMEADQATRIKYASKYAQSSNYWKNSIGMNRGLKNLDVVNRKRAEEKAFEAWIAKNNSQSTYGHILPGLKEDYAKSAAISKDINYLYETLWGGTEIVRLARDVNSVTRIQTADMPKYKARLDDLYKDYLPSLDVKVLPAMLNIVRQRVSADCQPDIFKFIDKKFKGSTEKYAQYVFEKSIVPYADKVKDFLSLPADKQKKVLDNDPAIALFNSVLPAILQAQGKAEDVMVNIEKGKREYFAASRIMDPNRQMPSDANFTMRMSYGSIKGYAPKDGVWYNYYTTEQGVFEKQDPTSSEFAVQPEILSLLRSKDFGQYGVGGHLRLCFLSDNDITGGNSGSPVFNGNGELIGLAFDGNWEAMSGDIEFEPDLQRTISVDIRYVLFMIDKWAKMSHLIKELNLVKGEPRDQMGAANGGNCPHKKDQSCAKKEECSKGKMNGDKSAACSSDKKDGQCCKEEKACAAGKKATEKKANCCSTMKDGKPCTADKDCAKTGKPCCATGKAAAAKIANSCSKMKDGKPCTGDKDCAKSGKACCEKNKAAAAKNANCCSTMKDGKPCTADKDCAKSGKACCGKNKEAAAKK
;
A
#
# COMPACT_ATOMS: atom_id res chain seq x y z
N VAL A 1 0.77 -21.12 6.27
CA VAL A 1 1.00 -19.89 7.05
C VAL A 1 1.74 -20.25 8.32
N PHE A 2 2.88 -19.61 8.61
CA PHE A 2 3.60 -19.78 9.87
C PHE A 2 2.90 -18.99 10.96
N GLN A 3 2.75 -19.59 12.14
CA GLN A 3 2.03 -19.02 13.29
C GLN A 3 2.95 -18.76 14.49
N ASP A 4 4.09 -19.44 14.59
CA ASP A 4 5.09 -19.19 15.60
C ASP A 4 6.13 -18.19 15.08
N VAL A 5 5.84 -16.90 15.27
CA VAL A 5 6.70 -15.79 14.88
C VAL A 5 7.03 -14.98 16.13
N ARG A 6 8.31 -14.83 16.44
CA ARG A 6 8.78 -14.21 17.66
C ARG A 6 9.59 -12.96 17.37
N LEU A 7 9.32 -11.88 18.13
CA LEU A 7 10.12 -10.68 18.09
C LEU A 7 11.51 -10.99 18.67
N VAL A 8 12.56 -10.66 17.92
CA VAL A 8 13.95 -10.80 18.35
C VAL A 8 14.46 -9.48 18.89
N MET A 9 14.26 -8.39 18.15
CA MET A 9 14.60 -7.04 18.59
C MET A 9 13.84 -5.98 17.78
N ALA A 10 13.68 -4.81 18.38
CA ALA A 10 13.35 -3.56 17.74
C ALA A 10 14.23 -2.44 18.31
N PRO A 11 14.60 -1.42 17.54
CA PRO A 11 15.31 -0.26 18.10
C PRO A 11 14.39 0.53 19.03
N PRO A 12 14.93 1.34 19.96
CA PRO A 12 14.11 2.20 20.78
C PRO A 12 13.41 3.27 19.93
N SER A 13 12.30 3.85 20.43
CA SER A 13 11.52 4.86 19.73
C SER A 13 12.35 6.07 19.26
N SER A 14 13.40 6.41 20.02
CA SER A 14 14.35 7.47 19.66
C SER A 14 15.20 7.17 18.43
N VAL A 15 15.13 5.96 17.90
CA VAL A 15 15.74 5.53 16.63
C VAL A 15 14.64 5.12 15.65
N GLY A 16 13.81 4.14 16.01
CA GLY A 16 12.79 3.57 15.13
C GLY A 16 11.66 4.53 14.78
N LYS A 17 11.52 5.62 15.55
CA LYS A 17 10.50 6.66 15.33
C LYS A 17 11.08 8.07 15.49
N PHE A 18 12.38 8.26 15.24
CA PHE A 18 13.02 9.57 15.30
C PHE A 18 12.39 10.52 14.28
N GLY A 19 12.01 11.71 14.76
CA GLY A 19 11.27 12.69 13.97
C GLY A 19 9.74 12.54 14.04
N GLY A 20 9.23 11.45 14.60
CA GLY A 20 7.82 11.24 14.91
C GLY A 20 6.86 11.58 13.79
N ASP A 21 5.82 12.37 14.11
CA ASP A 21 4.88 12.88 13.12
C ASP A 21 5.44 14.06 12.32
N THR A 22 6.37 14.82 12.90
CA THR A 22 6.99 15.98 12.21
C THR A 22 7.71 15.55 10.94
N ASP A 23 8.54 14.49 10.98
CA ASP A 23 9.28 14.00 9.82
C ASP A 23 8.49 12.97 8.97
N ASN A 24 7.28 12.59 9.37
CA ASN A 24 6.45 11.65 8.61
C ASN A 24 6.13 12.23 7.23
N TRP A 25 6.42 11.47 6.17
CA TRP A 25 6.36 11.87 4.76
C TRP A 25 7.36 12.98 4.37
N MET A 26 8.42 13.19 5.15
CA MET A 26 9.38 14.24 4.89
C MET A 26 10.77 13.69 4.54
N TRP A 27 11.47 14.40 3.70
CA TRP A 27 12.90 14.31 3.51
C TRP A 27 13.52 15.66 3.91
N THR A 28 14.55 15.69 4.73
CA THR A 28 15.55 14.66 5.06
C THR A 28 15.11 13.78 6.22
N ARG A 29 15.34 12.47 6.13
CA ARG A 29 14.92 11.46 7.12
C ARG A 29 16.11 10.82 7.81
N HIS A 30 15.99 10.52 9.11
CA HIS A 30 17.07 9.94 9.92
C HIS A 30 16.57 8.79 10.82
N THR A 31 15.45 8.24 10.48
CA THR A 31 14.74 7.20 11.23
C THR A 31 15.32 5.83 10.93
N GLY A 32 15.63 5.05 11.97
CA GLY A 32 15.98 3.63 11.85
C GLY A 32 14.74 2.76 12.00
N ASP A 33 13.80 2.85 11.05
CA ASP A 33 12.54 2.12 11.12
C ASP A 33 12.71 0.68 10.68
N PHE A 34 12.91 -0.21 11.66
CA PHE A 34 13.02 -1.65 11.43
C PHE A 34 12.65 -2.45 12.69
N SER A 35 12.37 -3.73 12.48
CA SER A 35 12.27 -4.74 13.54
C SER A 35 12.74 -6.10 13.01
N VAL A 36 13.23 -6.94 13.92
CA VAL A 36 13.72 -8.28 13.60
C VAL A 36 12.81 -9.32 14.24
N PHE A 37 12.27 -10.18 13.42
CA PHE A 37 11.47 -11.32 13.83
C PHE A 37 12.14 -12.62 13.41
N ARG A 38 11.90 -13.69 14.17
CA ARG A 38 12.32 -15.03 13.79
C ARG A 38 11.10 -15.93 13.66
N VAL A 39 11.01 -16.59 12.53
CA VAL A 39 9.97 -17.59 12.25
C VAL A 39 10.45 -18.93 12.80
N TYR A 40 9.56 -19.63 13.48
CA TYR A 40 9.80 -20.98 14.00
C TYR A 40 8.88 -22.00 13.30
N ALA A 41 9.38 -23.21 13.21
CA ALA A 41 8.74 -24.35 12.55
C ALA A 41 8.86 -25.62 13.43
N ASP A 42 8.10 -26.65 13.10
CA ASP A 42 8.24 -27.96 13.72
C ASP A 42 9.60 -28.64 13.37
N ALA A 43 9.82 -29.84 13.89
CA ALA A 43 11.05 -30.59 13.65
C ALA A 43 11.29 -30.92 12.17
N ASN A 44 10.23 -30.93 11.35
CA ASN A 44 10.26 -31.20 9.91
C ASN A 44 10.26 -29.93 9.03
N ASN A 45 10.47 -28.75 9.67
CA ASN A 45 10.46 -27.43 9.02
C ASN A 45 9.09 -27.01 8.45
N ASN A 46 7.97 -27.57 8.96
CA ASN A 46 6.63 -27.19 8.59
C ASN A 46 6.03 -26.11 9.49
N PRO A 47 5.06 -25.30 9.00
CA PRO A 47 4.32 -24.38 9.84
C PRO A 47 3.66 -25.07 11.04
N ALA A 48 3.84 -24.50 12.23
CA ALA A 48 3.30 -25.04 13.47
C ALA A 48 2.76 -23.93 14.37
N LEU A 49 1.88 -24.29 15.31
CA LEU A 49 1.50 -23.44 16.45
C LEU A 49 2.71 -23.24 17.38
N TYR A 50 2.65 -22.23 18.24
CA TYR A 50 3.70 -21.98 19.23
C TYR A 50 3.99 -23.24 20.06
N SER A 51 5.27 -23.59 20.13
CA SER A 51 5.80 -24.64 21.00
C SER A 51 7.22 -24.32 21.39
N GLN A 52 7.61 -24.67 22.62
CA GLN A 52 9.02 -24.57 23.07
C GLN A 52 9.96 -25.49 22.29
N ASN A 53 9.42 -26.56 21.68
CA ASN A 53 10.17 -27.53 20.88
C ASN A 53 10.39 -27.08 19.43
N ASN A 54 9.70 -26.03 18.99
CA ASN A 54 9.87 -25.49 17.63
C ASN A 54 11.28 -24.95 17.45
N LYS A 55 11.80 -25.09 16.25
CA LYS A 55 13.14 -24.63 15.85
C LYS A 55 13.04 -23.50 14.84
N PRO A 56 14.10 -22.66 14.73
CA PRO A 56 14.14 -21.65 13.68
C PRO A 56 13.87 -22.27 12.32
N TYR A 57 12.94 -21.66 11.57
CA TYR A 57 12.61 -22.06 10.21
C TYR A 57 13.84 -21.92 9.31
N LYS A 58 14.09 -22.93 8.49
CA LYS A 58 15.15 -22.92 7.48
C LYS A 58 14.56 -22.58 6.11
N PRO A 59 14.74 -21.34 5.61
CA PRO A 59 14.20 -20.94 4.31
C PRO A 59 14.96 -21.63 3.16
N ILE A 60 14.25 -21.84 2.05
CA ILE A 60 14.85 -22.37 0.80
C ILE A 60 15.76 -21.32 0.17
N SER A 61 15.38 -20.04 0.26
CA SER A 61 16.12 -18.91 -0.27
C SER A 61 16.10 -17.75 0.72
N TYR A 62 17.16 -16.97 0.72
CA TYR A 62 17.29 -15.76 1.50
C TYR A 62 18.11 -14.71 0.74
N ALA A 63 17.94 -13.45 1.08
CA ALA A 63 18.68 -12.36 0.47
C ALA A 63 20.09 -12.25 1.05
N PRO A 64 21.15 -12.21 0.23
CA PRO A 64 22.46 -11.74 0.71
C PRO A 64 22.36 -10.27 1.08
N VAL A 65 23.08 -9.85 2.12
CA VAL A 65 23.03 -8.49 2.66
C VAL A 65 24.29 -7.73 2.29
N SER A 66 24.15 -6.63 1.56
CA SER A 66 25.30 -5.89 1.02
C SER A 66 25.84 -4.86 2.02
N LEU A 67 27.14 -4.94 2.29
CA LEU A 67 27.89 -3.89 2.98
C LEU A 67 28.57 -2.92 2.00
N ASN A 68 28.48 -3.18 0.69
CA ASN A 68 29.18 -2.40 -0.36
C ASN A 68 28.58 -1.01 -0.60
N GLY A 69 27.35 -0.78 -0.07
CA GLY A 69 26.63 0.49 -0.29
C GLY A 69 26.13 0.71 -1.71
N TYR A 70 25.88 1.95 -2.04
CA TYR A 70 25.26 2.39 -3.30
C TYR A 70 25.72 3.81 -3.66
N ARG A 71 25.58 4.18 -4.95
CA ARG A 71 25.80 5.52 -5.48
C ARG A 71 24.57 6.04 -6.18
N GLU A 72 24.57 7.33 -6.47
CA GLU A 72 23.59 7.92 -7.37
C GLU A 72 23.62 7.24 -8.74
N GLY A 73 22.45 6.91 -9.26
CA GLY A 73 22.27 6.17 -10.50
C GLY A 73 22.33 4.64 -10.38
N ASP A 74 22.71 4.08 -9.23
CA ASP A 74 22.69 2.63 -9.04
C ASP A 74 21.26 2.11 -9.06
N TYR A 75 21.08 0.93 -9.64
CA TYR A 75 19.78 0.25 -9.70
C TYR A 75 19.25 -0.11 -8.31
N ALA A 76 17.97 0.15 -8.09
CA ALA A 76 17.23 -0.24 -6.90
C ALA A 76 15.92 -0.94 -7.29
N MET A 77 15.60 -2.03 -6.61
CA MET A 77 14.39 -2.80 -6.83
C MET A 77 13.71 -3.13 -5.51
N THR A 78 12.40 -2.92 -5.45
CA THR A 78 11.56 -3.24 -4.29
C THR A 78 10.53 -4.28 -4.67
N ILE A 79 10.36 -5.31 -3.85
CA ILE A 79 9.30 -6.33 -3.99
C ILE A 79 8.39 -6.23 -2.78
N GLY A 80 7.13 -5.90 -3.00
CA GLY A 80 6.18 -5.69 -1.91
C GLY A 80 4.73 -5.88 -2.33
N PHE A 81 3.82 -5.46 -1.45
CA PHE A 81 2.38 -5.61 -1.62
C PHE A 81 1.69 -4.23 -1.52
N PRO A 82 1.88 -3.36 -2.53
CA PRO A 82 1.26 -2.04 -2.55
C PRO A 82 -0.26 -2.15 -2.47
N GLY A 83 -0.88 -1.29 -1.67
CA GLY A 83 -2.30 -1.36 -1.30
C GLY A 83 -3.23 -1.04 -2.45
N SER A 84 -3.31 0.24 -2.82
CA SER A 84 -4.20 0.70 -3.88
C SER A 84 -3.67 1.96 -4.55
N THR A 85 -3.87 2.02 -5.87
CA THR A 85 -3.68 3.22 -6.69
C THR A 85 -4.91 3.42 -7.58
N ASN A 86 -5.10 4.61 -8.11
CA ASN A 86 -6.18 4.98 -9.03
C ASN A 86 -5.62 5.87 -10.15
N ARG A 87 -4.74 5.34 -10.97
CA ARG A 87 -3.97 6.13 -11.96
C ARG A 87 -4.75 6.46 -13.22
N TYR A 88 -5.84 5.76 -13.44
CA TYR A 88 -6.66 5.89 -14.66
C TYR A 88 -7.96 6.64 -14.42
N LEU A 89 -7.98 7.52 -13.40
CA LEU A 89 -9.10 8.42 -13.18
C LEU A 89 -9.23 9.45 -14.30
N THR A 90 -10.47 9.83 -14.60
CA THR A 90 -10.77 11.04 -15.37
C THR A 90 -10.55 12.29 -14.53
N SER A 91 -10.61 13.47 -15.17
CA SER A 91 -10.52 14.77 -14.48
C SER A 91 -11.58 14.89 -13.38
N TRP A 92 -12.81 14.43 -13.64
CA TRP A 92 -13.91 14.43 -12.65
C TRP A 92 -13.61 13.50 -11.46
N GLY A 93 -12.99 12.35 -11.71
CA GLY A 93 -12.55 11.46 -10.64
C GLY A 93 -11.47 12.08 -9.76
N VAL A 94 -10.51 12.80 -10.35
CA VAL A 94 -9.48 13.54 -9.60
C VAL A 94 -10.12 14.67 -8.78
N GLU A 95 -11.08 15.41 -9.35
CA GLU A 95 -11.83 16.45 -8.64
C GLU A 95 -12.64 15.86 -7.47
N ASP A 96 -13.23 14.67 -7.64
CA ASP A 96 -13.97 13.95 -6.58
C ASP A 96 -13.06 13.61 -5.40
N VAL A 97 -11.88 13.03 -5.68
CA VAL A 97 -10.86 12.74 -4.64
C VAL A 97 -10.45 14.01 -3.89
N ILE A 98 -10.16 15.11 -4.59
CA ILE A 98 -9.75 16.37 -3.96
C ILE A 98 -10.84 16.95 -3.07
N ASN A 99 -12.07 17.02 -3.59
CA ASN A 99 -13.15 17.80 -2.99
C ASN A 99 -14.04 16.99 -2.05
N ASN A 100 -14.30 15.72 -2.37
CA ASN A 100 -15.30 14.91 -1.71
C ASN A 100 -14.71 13.80 -0.82
N GLU A 101 -13.45 13.38 -1.04
CA GLU A 101 -12.77 12.42 -0.17
C GLU A 101 -11.75 13.08 0.75
N ASN A 102 -10.75 13.76 0.18
CA ASN A 102 -9.64 14.32 0.93
C ASN A 102 -10.04 15.55 1.76
N SER A 103 -10.88 16.45 1.22
CA SER A 103 -11.26 17.68 1.93
C SER A 103 -12.07 17.40 3.20
N PRO A 104 -13.07 16.50 3.23
CA PRO A 104 -13.72 16.08 4.47
C PRO A 104 -12.75 15.48 5.48
N ARG A 105 -11.85 14.60 5.03
CA ARG A 105 -10.84 13.96 5.90
C ARG A 105 -9.90 14.98 6.51
N ILE A 106 -9.45 15.97 5.74
CA ILE A 106 -8.57 17.04 6.21
C ILE A 106 -9.27 17.87 7.28
N GLU A 107 -10.50 18.32 7.04
CA GLU A 107 -11.26 19.13 7.99
C GLU A 107 -11.54 18.38 9.28
N VAL A 108 -12.13 17.19 9.19
CA VAL A 108 -12.57 16.40 10.35
C VAL A 108 -11.40 15.96 11.21
N ARG A 109 -10.36 15.39 10.59
CA ARG A 109 -9.18 14.92 11.34
C ARG A 109 -8.38 16.06 11.93
N GLY A 110 -8.30 17.20 11.25
CA GLY A 110 -7.65 18.38 11.79
C GLY A 110 -8.28 18.84 13.10
N ILE A 111 -9.61 18.94 13.16
CA ILE A 111 -10.35 19.32 14.37
C ILE A 111 -10.20 18.28 15.49
N LYS A 112 -10.38 16.99 15.16
CA LYS A 112 -10.22 15.91 16.12
C LYS A 112 -8.83 15.86 16.73
N GLN A 113 -7.81 15.95 15.89
CA GLN A 113 -6.42 15.88 16.33
C GLN A 113 -5.99 17.07 17.17
N ALA A 114 -6.55 18.25 16.94
CA ALA A 114 -6.31 19.39 17.80
C ALA A 114 -6.79 19.12 19.24
N ILE A 115 -7.99 18.55 19.41
CA ILE A 115 -8.54 18.17 20.71
C ILE A 115 -7.67 17.07 21.38
N TRP A 116 -7.24 16.08 20.61
CA TRP A 116 -6.38 15.00 21.14
C TRP A 116 -5.01 15.53 21.54
N LYS A 117 -4.41 16.36 20.71
CA LYS A 117 -3.06 16.91 20.93
C LYS A 117 -3.00 17.73 22.20
N GLU A 118 -3.95 18.62 22.41
CA GLU A 118 -4.07 19.41 23.65
C GLU A 118 -4.10 18.51 24.90
N ALA A 119 -4.92 17.45 24.88
CA ALA A 119 -5.01 16.52 25.99
C ALA A 119 -3.73 15.70 26.20
N MET A 120 -3.07 15.30 25.11
CA MET A 120 -1.80 14.56 25.13
C MET A 120 -0.63 15.40 25.62
N GLU A 121 -0.63 16.70 25.34
CA GLU A 121 0.38 17.64 25.84
C GLU A 121 0.20 17.94 27.33
N ALA A 122 -1.03 17.96 27.80
CA ALA A 122 -1.37 18.22 29.19
C ALA A 122 -1.11 17.02 30.12
N ASP A 123 -1.17 15.77 29.62
CA ASP A 123 -1.07 14.58 30.48
C ASP A 123 -0.33 13.42 29.76
N GLN A 124 0.73 12.94 30.42
CA GLN A 124 1.56 11.84 29.90
C GLN A 124 0.81 10.51 29.79
N ALA A 125 -0.12 10.21 30.71
CA ALA A 125 -0.90 8.98 30.66
C ALA A 125 -1.88 8.98 29.47
N THR A 126 -2.50 10.11 29.20
CA THR A 126 -3.30 10.36 27.98
C THR A 126 -2.46 10.19 26.73
N ARG A 127 -1.25 10.73 26.72
CA ARG A 127 -0.32 10.58 25.60
C ARG A 127 0.00 9.13 25.30
N ILE A 128 0.32 8.32 26.31
CA ILE A 128 0.61 6.89 26.13
C ILE A 128 -0.58 6.18 25.47
N LYS A 129 -1.80 6.44 25.92
CA LYS A 129 -3.00 5.82 25.36
C LYS A 129 -3.34 6.27 23.93
N TYR A 130 -3.10 7.54 23.60
CA TYR A 130 -3.56 8.12 22.33
C TYR A 130 -2.46 8.27 21.28
N ALA A 131 -1.20 8.11 21.60
CA ALA A 131 -0.08 8.29 20.65
C ALA A 131 -0.25 7.45 19.37
N SER A 132 -0.64 6.19 19.47
CA SER A 132 -0.86 5.31 18.31
C SER A 132 -2.09 5.74 17.50
N LYS A 133 -3.20 6.08 18.17
CA LYS A 133 -4.43 6.57 17.52
C LYS A 133 -4.18 7.89 16.80
N TYR A 134 -3.44 8.80 17.43
CA TYR A 134 -3.05 10.08 16.85
C TYR A 134 -2.17 9.87 15.62
N ALA A 135 -1.10 9.07 15.74
CA ALA A 135 -0.21 8.79 14.64
C ALA A 135 -0.93 8.19 13.42
N GLN A 136 -1.83 7.22 13.64
CA GLN A 136 -2.63 6.65 12.56
C GLN A 136 -3.56 7.70 11.92
N SER A 137 -4.22 8.52 12.73
CA SER A 137 -5.10 9.58 12.21
C SER A 137 -4.32 10.62 11.42
N SER A 138 -3.15 11.06 11.95
CA SER A 138 -2.28 12.05 11.34
C SER A 138 -1.66 11.56 10.03
N ASN A 139 -1.28 10.29 9.96
CA ASN A 139 -0.74 9.70 8.73
C ASN A 139 -1.69 9.89 7.54
N TYR A 140 -2.96 9.54 7.69
CA TYR A 140 -3.97 9.74 6.63
C TYR A 140 -4.31 11.22 6.41
N TRP A 141 -4.30 12.04 7.47
CA TRP A 141 -4.54 13.48 7.39
C TRP A 141 -3.45 14.18 6.57
N LYS A 142 -2.19 13.90 6.87
CA LYS A 142 -1.03 14.42 6.12
C LYS A 142 -1.02 13.91 4.67
N ASN A 143 -1.32 12.63 4.46
CA ASN A 143 -1.42 12.06 3.13
C ASN A 143 -2.46 12.80 2.29
N SER A 144 -3.67 13.05 2.82
CA SER A 144 -4.71 13.78 2.09
C SER A 144 -4.32 15.24 1.79
N ILE A 145 -3.63 15.92 2.72
CA ILE A 145 -3.09 17.28 2.49
C ILE A 145 -2.02 17.26 1.38
N GLY A 146 -1.07 16.34 1.48
CA GLY A 146 0.01 16.21 0.51
C GLY A 146 -0.49 15.80 -0.86
N MET A 147 -1.45 14.87 -0.93
CA MET A 147 -2.10 14.45 -2.17
C MET A 147 -2.80 15.63 -2.84
N ASN A 148 -3.65 16.37 -2.13
CA ASN A 148 -4.34 17.54 -2.69
C ASN A 148 -3.37 18.61 -3.18
N ARG A 149 -2.25 18.83 -2.43
CA ARG A 149 -1.20 19.75 -2.85
C ARG A 149 -0.47 19.26 -4.09
N GLY A 150 -0.09 17.96 -4.14
CA GLY A 150 0.60 17.36 -5.28
C GLY A 150 -0.25 17.41 -6.54
N LEU A 151 -1.52 16.98 -6.46
CA LEU A 151 -2.46 17.02 -7.57
C LEU A 151 -2.66 18.42 -8.15
N LYS A 152 -2.70 19.44 -7.29
CA LYS A 152 -2.81 20.85 -7.70
C LYS A 152 -1.50 21.36 -8.31
N ASN A 153 -0.36 21.10 -7.69
CA ASN A 153 0.94 21.58 -8.17
C ASN A 153 1.33 20.97 -9.53
N LEU A 154 0.96 19.71 -9.75
CA LEU A 154 1.19 18.99 -11.01
C LEU A 154 0.10 19.28 -12.06
N ASP A 155 -0.90 20.07 -11.70
CA ASP A 155 -2.06 20.38 -12.56
C ASP A 155 -2.73 19.12 -13.15
N VAL A 156 -2.89 18.09 -12.31
CA VAL A 156 -3.34 16.76 -12.74
C VAL A 156 -4.73 16.81 -13.38
N VAL A 157 -5.63 17.63 -12.87
CA VAL A 157 -6.98 17.80 -13.45
C VAL A 157 -6.90 18.22 -14.92
N ASN A 158 -6.06 19.20 -15.26
CA ASN A 158 -5.92 19.64 -16.66
C ASN A 158 -5.11 18.64 -17.50
N ARG A 159 -4.17 17.92 -16.92
CA ARG A 159 -3.50 16.77 -17.60
C ARG A 159 -4.54 15.72 -18.01
N LYS A 160 -5.45 15.33 -17.10
CA LYS A 160 -6.53 14.38 -17.41
C LYS A 160 -7.53 14.92 -18.44
N ARG A 161 -7.88 16.21 -18.37
CA ARG A 161 -8.72 16.85 -19.41
C ARG A 161 -8.07 16.84 -20.80
N ALA A 162 -6.75 16.97 -20.86
CA ALA A 162 -6.03 16.84 -22.13
C ALA A 162 -6.05 15.39 -22.66
N GLU A 163 -5.91 14.38 -21.79
CA GLU A 163 -6.05 12.96 -22.13
C GLU A 163 -7.48 12.66 -22.63
N GLU A 164 -8.51 13.18 -21.97
CA GLU A 164 -9.93 13.05 -22.35
C GLU A 164 -10.19 13.66 -23.74
N LYS A 165 -9.67 14.86 -23.98
CA LYS A 165 -9.78 15.52 -25.29
C LYS A 165 -9.07 14.74 -26.40
N ALA A 166 -7.91 14.17 -26.11
CA ALA A 166 -7.19 13.31 -27.06
C ALA A 166 -7.98 12.03 -27.36
N PHE A 167 -8.66 11.47 -26.36
CA PHE A 167 -9.52 10.31 -26.51
C PHE A 167 -10.76 10.62 -27.39
N GLU A 168 -11.42 11.74 -27.17
CA GLU A 168 -12.54 12.20 -28.02
C GLU A 168 -12.09 12.42 -29.49
N ALA A 169 -10.91 13.03 -29.70
CA ALA A 169 -10.35 13.22 -31.03
C ALA A 169 -10.02 11.87 -31.71
N TRP A 170 -9.52 10.89 -30.96
CA TRP A 170 -9.28 9.54 -31.46
C TRP A 170 -10.59 8.83 -31.86
N ILE A 171 -11.65 8.93 -31.05
CA ILE A 171 -12.97 8.39 -31.38
C ILE A 171 -13.49 8.98 -32.71
N ALA A 172 -13.40 10.29 -32.85
CA ALA A 172 -13.86 11.00 -34.07
C ALA A 172 -13.04 10.55 -35.31
N LYS A 173 -11.71 10.50 -35.18
CA LYS A 173 -10.80 10.09 -36.27
C LYS A 173 -11.05 8.67 -36.74
N ASN A 174 -11.41 7.75 -35.85
CA ASN A 174 -11.61 6.33 -36.14
C ASN A 174 -13.09 5.97 -36.38
N ASN A 175 -13.99 6.95 -36.48
CA ASN A 175 -15.46 6.75 -36.64
C ASN A 175 -16.03 5.78 -35.57
N SER A 176 -15.53 5.83 -34.36
CA SER A 176 -15.85 4.89 -33.27
C SER A 176 -16.90 5.47 -32.28
N GLN A 177 -17.66 6.49 -32.70
CA GLN A 177 -18.63 7.17 -31.85
C GLN A 177 -19.69 6.23 -31.28
N SER A 178 -20.19 5.27 -32.08
CA SER A 178 -21.19 4.29 -31.64
C SER A 178 -20.65 3.34 -30.56
N THR A 179 -19.33 3.09 -30.55
CA THR A 179 -18.70 2.15 -29.62
C THR A 179 -18.21 2.81 -28.33
N TYR A 180 -17.59 3.99 -28.41
CA TYR A 180 -16.90 4.61 -27.28
C TYR A 180 -17.42 6.00 -26.91
N GLY A 181 -18.28 6.62 -27.76
CA GLY A 181 -18.68 8.00 -27.57
C GLY A 181 -19.56 8.26 -26.34
N HIS A 182 -20.10 7.20 -25.71
CA HIS A 182 -20.91 7.30 -24.50
C HIS A 182 -20.07 7.37 -23.21
N ILE A 183 -18.78 6.96 -23.25
CA ILE A 183 -17.96 6.73 -22.05
C ILE A 183 -17.74 8.02 -21.25
N LEU A 184 -17.13 9.04 -21.87
CA LEU A 184 -16.82 10.29 -21.16
C LEU A 184 -18.06 11.09 -20.77
N PRO A 185 -19.08 11.26 -21.65
CA PRO A 185 -20.34 11.91 -21.24
C PRO A 185 -21.02 11.19 -20.07
N GLY A 186 -21.06 9.85 -20.07
CA GLY A 186 -21.62 9.04 -18.98
C GLY A 186 -20.85 9.24 -17.66
N LEU A 187 -19.53 9.14 -17.69
CA LEU A 187 -18.70 9.39 -16.50
C LEU A 187 -18.88 10.80 -15.95
N LYS A 188 -18.90 11.82 -16.80
CA LYS A 188 -19.13 13.21 -16.39
C LYS A 188 -20.46 13.36 -15.66
N GLU A 189 -21.55 12.80 -16.23
CA GLU A 189 -22.88 12.86 -15.63
C GLU A 189 -22.94 12.13 -14.29
N ASP A 190 -22.36 10.92 -14.23
CA ASP A 190 -22.37 10.09 -13.02
C ASP A 190 -21.54 10.72 -11.89
N TYR A 191 -20.37 11.27 -12.18
CA TYR A 191 -19.60 12.04 -11.17
C TYR A 191 -20.36 13.28 -10.69
N ALA A 192 -21.05 13.99 -11.57
CA ALA A 192 -21.88 15.14 -11.18
C ALA A 192 -23.03 14.73 -10.24
N LYS A 193 -23.68 13.57 -10.50
CA LYS A 193 -24.75 13.02 -9.66
C LYS A 193 -24.22 12.53 -8.31
N SER A 194 -23.03 11.91 -8.27
CA SER A 194 -22.46 11.33 -7.06
C SER A 194 -21.83 12.36 -6.11
N ALA A 195 -21.40 13.51 -6.61
CA ALA A 195 -20.53 14.44 -5.89
C ALA A 195 -21.04 14.86 -4.51
N ALA A 196 -22.33 15.25 -4.40
CA ALA A 196 -22.90 15.66 -3.12
C ALA A 196 -23.04 14.48 -2.16
N ILE A 197 -23.48 13.32 -2.66
CA ILE A 197 -23.71 12.11 -1.88
C ILE A 197 -22.37 11.51 -1.41
N SER A 198 -21.36 11.47 -2.28
CA SER A 198 -19.99 11.05 -1.94
C SER A 198 -19.43 11.89 -0.80
N LYS A 199 -19.62 13.21 -0.88
CA LYS A 199 -19.19 14.13 0.18
C LYS A 199 -19.92 13.88 1.50
N ASP A 200 -21.23 13.68 1.48
CA ASP A 200 -22.02 13.36 2.68
C ASP A 200 -21.58 12.06 3.33
N ILE A 201 -21.37 11.01 2.54
CA ILE A 201 -20.87 9.71 3.00
C ILE A 201 -19.52 9.89 3.68
N ASN A 202 -18.58 10.60 3.07
CA ASN A 202 -17.25 10.81 3.63
C ASN A 202 -17.28 11.60 4.94
N TYR A 203 -18.12 12.65 5.03
CA TYR A 203 -18.30 13.34 6.30
C TYR A 203 -18.90 12.45 7.38
N LEU A 204 -19.93 11.66 7.09
CA LEU A 204 -20.52 10.73 8.07
C LEU A 204 -19.50 9.70 8.56
N TYR A 205 -18.68 9.16 7.64
CA TYR A 205 -17.63 8.20 8.01
C TYR A 205 -16.52 8.84 8.85
N GLU A 206 -15.99 9.97 8.42
CA GLU A 206 -14.86 10.62 9.11
C GLU A 206 -15.27 11.21 10.46
N THR A 207 -16.54 11.67 10.63
CA THR A 207 -17.03 12.24 11.89
C THR A 207 -17.56 11.18 12.84
N LEU A 208 -18.65 10.51 12.52
CA LEU A 208 -19.41 9.69 13.47
C LEU A 208 -18.99 8.23 13.48
N TRP A 209 -18.68 7.64 12.31
CA TRP A 209 -18.29 6.23 12.26
C TRP A 209 -16.84 5.99 12.71
N GLY A 210 -15.89 6.78 12.22
CA GLY A 210 -14.46 6.69 12.51
C GLY A 210 -13.91 7.83 13.38
N GLY A 211 -14.68 8.91 13.56
CA GLY A 211 -14.23 10.11 14.25
C GLY A 211 -14.44 10.07 15.76
N THR A 212 -15.48 9.41 16.23
CA THR A 212 -15.78 9.25 17.66
C THR A 212 -15.58 7.82 18.12
N GLU A 213 -15.08 7.62 19.34
CA GLU A 213 -14.90 6.27 19.87
C GLU A 213 -16.20 5.73 20.46
N ILE A 214 -17.05 6.61 21.01
CA ILE A 214 -18.34 6.23 21.64
C ILE A 214 -19.29 5.53 20.66
N VAL A 215 -19.35 5.96 19.40
CA VAL A 215 -20.21 5.31 18.39
C VAL A 215 -19.71 3.89 18.08
N ARG A 216 -18.38 3.70 17.98
CA ARG A 216 -17.79 2.39 17.78
C ARG A 216 -18.01 1.47 18.99
N LEU A 217 -17.81 1.97 20.20
CA LEU A 217 -18.10 1.21 21.44
C LEU A 217 -19.57 0.84 21.53
N ALA A 218 -20.48 1.76 21.21
CA ALA A 218 -21.91 1.49 21.19
C ALA A 218 -22.27 0.37 20.21
N ARG A 219 -21.69 0.38 19.00
CA ARG A 219 -21.84 -0.70 18.03
C ARG A 219 -21.39 -2.04 18.61
N ASP A 220 -20.21 -2.07 19.23
CA ASP A 220 -19.64 -3.30 19.74
C ASP A 220 -20.41 -3.82 20.97
N VAL A 221 -20.83 -2.95 21.89
CA VAL A 221 -21.69 -3.33 23.03
C VAL A 221 -23.08 -3.81 22.56
N ASN A 222 -23.69 -3.11 21.59
CA ASN A 222 -25.00 -3.49 21.04
C ASN A 222 -24.96 -4.86 20.33
N SER A 223 -23.79 -5.30 19.86
CA SER A 223 -23.65 -6.58 19.18
C SER A 223 -23.80 -7.79 20.09
N VAL A 224 -23.82 -7.63 21.43
CA VAL A 224 -23.91 -8.73 22.41
C VAL A 224 -25.08 -9.65 22.15
N THR A 225 -26.23 -9.11 21.72
CA THR A 225 -27.47 -9.87 21.44
C THR A 225 -27.32 -10.87 20.28
N ARG A 226 -26.24 -10.78 19.49
CA ARG A 226 -25.93 -11.63 18.33
C ARG A 226 -24.77 -12.58 18.61
N ILE A 227 -24.12 -12.48 19.78
CA ILE A 227 -22.96 -13.29 20.12
C ILE A 227 -23.42 -14.65 20.65
N GLN A 228 -22.93 -15.70 20.06
CA GLN A 228 -23.17 -17.06 20.53
C GLN A 228 -22.42 -17.31 21.84
N THR A 229 -22.97 -18.15 22.71
CA THR A 229 -22.40 -18.46 24.03
C THR A 229 -20.93 -18.93 23.92
N ALA A 230 -20.61 -19.74 22.92
CA ALA A 230 -19.25 -20.22 22.67
C ALA A 230 -18.24 -19.11 22.32
N ASP A 231 -18.70 -18.01 21.72
CA ASP A 231 -17.85 -16.88 21.32
C ASP A 231 -17.79 -15.77 22.39
N MET A 232 -18.57 -15.88 23.45
CA MET A 232 -18.64 -14.88 24.53
C MET A 232 -17.25 -14.57 25.16
N PRO A 233 -16.35 -15.54 25.41
CA PRO A 233 -15.01 -15.22 25.93
C PRO A 233 -14.20 -14.34 25.00
N LYS A 234 -14.22 -14.60 23.69
CA LYS A 234 -13.53 -13.78 22.67
C LYS A 234 -14.13 -12.38 22.57
N TYR A 235 -15.44 -12.30 22.65
CA TYR A 235 -16.15 -11.02 22.65
C TYR A 235 -15.78 -10.16 23.85
N LYS A 236 -15.74 -10.73 25.06
CA LYS A 236 -15.32 -10.02 26.29
C LYS A 236 -13.86 -9.56 26.18
N ALA A 237 -12.95 -10.41 25.76
CA ALA A 237 -11.55 -10.05 25.56
C ALA A 237 -11.38 -8.88 24.54
N ARG A 238 -12.16 -8.89 23.47
CA ARG A 238 -12.19 -7.79 22.49
C ARG A 238 -12.69 -6.48 23.11
N LEU A 239 -13.72 -6.53 23.94
CA LEU A 239 -14.20 -5.34 24.66
C LEU A 239 -13.13 -4.81 25.62
N ASP A 240 -12.49 -5.69 26.42
CA ASP A 240 -11.41 -5.29 27.31
C ASP A 240 -10.28 -4.57 26.55
N ASP A 241 -9.89 -5.06 25.37
CA ASP A 241 -8.90 -4.40 24.51
C ASP A 241 -9.37 -3.01 24.03
N LEU A 242 -10.64 -2.86 23.67
CA LEU A 242 -11.19 -1.57 23.24
C LEU A 242 -11.19 -0.53 24.38
N TYR A 243 -11.48 -0.95 25.60
CA TYR A 243 -11.51 -0.04 26.76
C TYR A 243 -10.12 0.27 27.32
N LYS A 244 -9.11 -0.54 27.05
CA LYS A 244 -7.75 -0.37 27.58
C LYS A 244 -7.20 1.04 27.39
N ASP A 245 -7.36 1.59 26.18
CA ASP A 245 -6.84 2.90 25.80
C ASP A 245 -7.96 3.93 25.52
N TYR A 246 -9.17 3.67 26.00
CA TYR A 246 -10.29 4.59 25.85
C TYR A 246 -10.35 5.59 27.00
N LEU A 247 -10.62 6.86 26.69
CA LEU A 247 -10.79 7.94 27.66
C LEU A 247 -12.13 8.67 27.45
N PRO A 248 -13.16 8.39 28.29
CA PRO A 248 -14.43 9.10 28.20
C PRO A 248 -14.31 10.62 28.32
N SER A 249 -13.39 11.10 29.17
CA SER A 249 -13.11 12.53 29.38
C SER A 249 -12.59 13.27 28.15
N LEU A 250 -12.01 12.53 27.18
CA LEU A 250 -11.56 13.08 25.92
C LEU A 250 -12.63 12.97 24.83
N ASP A 251 -13.29 11.81 24.73
CA ASP A 251 -14.28 11.57 23.70
C ASP A 251 -15.57 12.42 23.90
N VAL A 252 -15.89 12.82 25.14
CA VAL A 252 -16.96 13.78 25.43
C VAL A 252 -16.70 15.17 24.83
N LYS A 253 -15.44 15.54 24.58
CA LYS A 253 -15.06 16.77 23.88
C LYS A 253 -15.07 16.59 22.36
N VAL A 254 -14.75 15.40 21.86
CA VAL A 254 -14.74 15.08 20.43
C VAL A 254 -16.15 14.96 19.85
N LEU A 255 -17.07 14.29 20.55
CA LEU A 255 -18.43 14.05 20.05
C LEU A 255 -19.18 15.33 19.61
N PRO A 256 -19.25 16.41 20.40
CA PRO A 256 -19.97 17.62 19.98
C PRO A 256 -19.32 18.29 18.76
N ALA A 257 -17.99 18.30 18.66
CA ALA A 257 -17.28 18.84 17.50
C ALA A 257 -17.65 18.07 16.22
N MET A 258 -17.70 16.73 16.30
CA MET A 258 -18.08 15.88 15.17
C MET A 258 -19.56 16.07 14.78
N LEU A 259 -20.46 16.14 15.73
CA LEU A 259 -21.88 16.43 15.48
C LEU A 259 -22.08 17.79 14.82
N ASN A 260 -21.35 18.81 15.25
CA ASN A 260 -21.42 20.16 14.66
C ASN A 260 -20.97 20.15 13.19
N ILE A 261 -19.91 19.40 12.85
CA ILE A 261 -19.48 19.23 11.45
C ILE A 261 -20.59 18.56 10.62
N VAL A 262 -21.20 17.47 11.11
CA VAL A 262 -22.29 16.80 10.41
C VAL A 262 -23.44 17.77 10.15
N ARG A 263 -23.85 18.54 11.14
CA ARG A 263 -24.94 19.53 11.02
C ARG A 263 -24.63 20.59 9.93
N GLN A 264 -23.39 20.99 9.78
CA GLN A 264 -22.97 22.05 8.86
C GLN A 264 -22.66 21.55 7.46
N ARG A 265 -22.21 20.32 7.32
CA ARG A 265 -21.61 19.80 6.08
C ARG A 265 -22.44 18.73 5.38
N VAL A 266 -23.23 17.95 6.11
CA VAL A 266 -24.04 16.87 5.56
C VAL A 266 -25.40 17.38 5.19
N SER A 267 -25.89 16.99 4.02
CA SER A 267 -27.21 17.34 3.51
C SER A 267 -28.32 16.92 4.49
N ALA A 268 -29.36 17.73 4.64
CA ALA A 268 -30.38 17.53 5.68
C ALA A 268 -31.08 16.17 5.60
N ASP A 269 -31.25 15.63 4.41
CA ASP A 269 -31.87 14.33 4.11
C ASP A 269 -30.91 13.13 4.30
N CYS A 270 -29.63 13.40 4.60
CA CYS A 270 -28.61 12.41 4.96
C CYS A 270 -28.18 12.52 6.44
N GLN A 271 -28.67 13.52 7.18
CA GLN A 271 -28.35 13.67 8.60
C GLN A 271 -29.02 12.59 9.47
N PRO A 272 -28.32 12.06 10.49
CA PRO A 272 -28.89 11.14 11.45
C PRO A 272 -30.10 11.73 12.21
N ASP A 273 -31.14 10.92 12.43
CA ASP A 273 -32.37 11.34 13.12
C ASP A 273 -32.15 11.83 14.56
N ILE A 274 -31.00 11.52 15.16
CA ILE A 274 -30.64 12.00 16.51
C ILE A 274 -30.65 13.53 16.61
N PHE A 275 -30.48 14.26 15.52
CA PHE A 275 -30.56 15.70 15.51
C PHE A 275 -31.95 16.23 15.89
N LYS A 276 -33.03 15.53 15.54
CA LYS A 276 -34.37 15.86 15.94
C LYS A 276 -34.51 15.81 17.47
N PHE A 277 -33.87 14.82 18.11
CA PHE A 277 -33.84 14.69 19.56
C PHE A 277 -32.98 15.77 20.21
N ILE A 278 -31.81 16.09 19.62
CA ILE A 278 -30.93 17.15 20.12
C ILE A 278 -31.65 18.50 20.08
N ASP A 279 -32.33 18.80 18.98
CA ASP A 279 -33.04 20.06 18.81
C ASP A 279 -34.22 20.20 19.82
N LYS A 280 -35.01 19.13 19.98
CA LYS A 280 -36.16 19.12 20.89
C LYS A 280 -35.75 19.20 22.36
N LYS A 281 -34.79 18.40 22.80
CA LYS A 281 -34.45 18.26 24.22
C LYS A 281 -33.36 19.21 24.71
N PHE A 282 -32.38 19.52 23.82
CA PHE A 282 -31.19 20.31 24.18
C PHE A 282 -31.12 21.65 23.46
N LYS A 283 -32.20 22.05 22.76
CA LYS A 283 -32.28 23.30 21.99
C LYS A 283 -31.14 23.46 21.00
N GLY A 284 -30.77 22.35 20.34
CA GLY A 284 -29.72 22.29 19.34
C GLY A 284 -28.27 22.17 19.88
N SER A 285 -28.06 22.20 21.21
CA SER A 285 -26.70 22.09 21.75
C SER A 285 -26.19 20.65 21.73
N THR A 286 -25.16 20.45 20.90
CA THR A 286 -24.42 19.19 20.80
C THR A 286 -23.58 18.91 22.04
N GLU A 287 -23.09 19.95 22.74
CA GLU A 287 -22.31 19.86 23.96
C GLU A 287 -23.19 19.30 25.12
N LYS A 288 -24.41 19.85 25.30
CA LYS A 288 -25.35 19.34 26.31
C LYS A 288 -25.80 17.94 26.00
N TYR A 289 -25.98 17.60 24.74
CA TYR A 289 -26.27 16.25 24.31
C TYR A 289 -25.10 15.28 24.60
N ALA A 290 -23.87 15.66 24.28
CA ALA A 290 -22.70 14.86 24.61
C ALA A 290 -22.59 14.60 26.12
N GLN A 291 -22.73 15.64 26.96
CA GLN A 291 -22.77 15.49 28.42
C GLN A 291 -23.84 14.49 28.85
N TYR A 292 -25.08 14.61 28.34
CA TYR A 292 -26.15 13.67 28.59
C TYR A 292 -25.79 12.22 28.22
N VAL A 293 -25.17 12.00 27.05
CA VAL A 293 -24.73 10.67 26.62
C VAL A 293 -23.75 10.09 27.63
N PHE A 294 -22.71 10.83 27.98
CA PHE A 294 -21.64 10.34 28.85
C PHE A 294 -22.10 10.20 30.33
N GLU A 295 -23.09 10.96 30.77
CA GLU A 295 -23.66 10.80 32.12
C GLU A 295 -24.62 9.59 32.24
N LYS A 296 -25.44 9.35 31.22
CA LYS A 296 -26.57 8.39 31.30
C LYS A 296 -26.26 7.04 30.66
N SER A 297 -25.33 6.94 29.74
CA SER A 297 -24.96 5.69 29.08
C SER A 297 -24.07 4.81 29.95
N ILE A 298 -24.20 3.50 29.77
CA ILE A 298 -23.26 2.51 30.31
C ILE A 298 -22.01 2.41 29.42
N VAL A 299 -22.14 2.68 28.10
CA VAL A 299 -21.14 2.41 27.08
C VAL A 299 -19.80 3.09 27.33
N PRO A 300 -19.67 4.33 27.85
CA PRO A 300 -18.37 4.94 28.11
C PRO A 300 -17.52 4.25 29.20
N TYR A 301 -18.11 3.34 29.99
CA TYR A 301 -17.51 2.85 31.23
C TYR A 301 -17.39 1.32 31.24
N ALA A 302 -16.14 0.82 31.20
CA ALA A 302 -15.84 -0.60 31.16
C ALA A 302 -16.53 -1.41 32.28
N ASP A 303 -16.53 -0.90 33.51
CA ASP A 303 -17.13 -1.59 34.67
C ASP A 303 -18.64 -1.72 34.51
N LYS A 304 -19.32 -0.64 34.07
CA LYS A 304 -20.76 -0.69 33.81
C LYS A 304 -21.12 -1.70 32.73
N VAL A 305 -20.26 -1.81 31.70
CA VAL A 305 -20.45 -2.80 30.60
C VAL A 305 -20.19 -4.22 31.11
N LYS A 306 -19.23 -4.46 32.01
CA LYS A 306 -19.01 -5.77 32.65
C LYS A 306 -20.21 -6.19 33.45
N ASP A 307 -20.78 -5.29 34.28
CA ASP A 307 -21.99 -5.53 35.04
C ASP A 307 -23.16 -5.85 34.12
N PHE A 308 -23.34 -5.07 33.07
CA PHE A 308 -24.36 -5.28 32.05
C PHE A 308 -24.24 -6.67 31.39
N LEU A 309 -23.03 -7.13 31.04
CA LEU A 309 -22.81 -8.44 30.45
C LEU A 309 -23.12 -9.62 31.37
N SER A 310 -23.30 -9.36 32.64
CA SER A 310 -23.70 -10.35 33.65
C SER A 310 -25.22 -10.46 33.82
N LEU A 311 -26.00 -9.56 33.22
CA LEU A 311 -27.46 -9.55 33.29
C LEU A 311 -28.09 -10.64 32.41
N PRO A 312 -29.29 -11.13 32.76
CA PRO A 312 -30.10 -11.94 31.84
C PRO A 312 -30.44 -11.20 30.55
N ALA A 313 -30.63 -11.93 29.45
CA ALA A 313 -30.79 -11.40 28.10
C ALA A 313 -31.96 -10.38 27.97
N ASP A 314 -33.07 -10.63 28.66
CA ASP A 314 -34.22 -9.72 28.68
C ASP A 314 -33.90 -8.37 29.36
N LYS A 315 -33.10 -8.39 30.43
CA LYS A 315 -32.60 -7.20 31.09
C LYS A 315 -31.56 -6.48 30.26
N GLN A 316 -30.64 -7.24 29.58
CA GLN A 316 -29.70 -6.66 28.65
C GLN A 316 -30.43 -5.90 27.55
N LYS A 317 -31.44 -6.50 26.93
CA LYS A 317 -32.25 -5.84 25.91
C LYS A 317 -32.85 -4.53 26.40
N LYS A 318 -33.45 -4.55 27.58
CA LYS A 318 -34.07 -3.34 28.19
C LYS A 318 -33.05 -2.22 28.44
N VAL A 319 -31.84 -2.55 28.84
CA VAL A 319 -30.73 -1.58 29.00
C VAL A 319 -30.34 -0.99 27.65
N LEU A 320 -30.11 -1.82 26.64
CA LEU A 320 -29.71 -1.37 25.29
C LEU A 320 -30.78 -0.48 24.64
N ASP A 321 -32.06 -0.84 24.77
CA ASP A 321 -33.20 -0.08 24.22
C ASP A 321 -33.33 1.34 24.81
N ASN A 322 -32.75 1.60 25.98
CA ASN A 322 -32.84 2.89 26.69
C ASN A 322 -31.47 3.62 26.79
N ASP A 323 -30.40 3.04 26.30
CA ASP A 323 -29.06 3.64 26.38
C ASP A 323 -28.85 4.73 25.32
N PRO A 324 -28.48 5.97 25.74
CA PRO A 324 -28.35 7.08 24.78
C PRO A 324 -27.20 6.95 23.81
N ALA A 325 -26.11 6.20 24.10
CA ALA A 325 -25.04 5.95 23.13
C ALA A 325 -25.47 4.90 22.11
N ILE A 326 -26.25 3.90 22.54
CA ILE A 326 -26.87 2.94 21.61
C ILE A 326 -27.88 3.64 20.70
N ALA A 327 -28.70 4.57 21.26
CA ALA A 327 -29.60 5.39 20.45
C ALA A 327 -28.87 6.24 19.41
N LEU A 328 -27.70 6.81 19.76
CA LEU A 328 -26.83 7.52 18.82
C LEU A 328 -26.37 6.59 17.70
N PHE A 329 -25.80 5.44 18.03
CA PHE A 329 -25.35 4.46 17.03
C PHE A 329 -26.51 4.01 16.12
N ASN A 330 -27.68 3.71 16.68
CA ASN A 330 -28.87 3.29 15.94
C ASN A 330 -29.45 4.40 15.04
N SER A 331 -29.04 5.67 15.24
CA SER A 331 -29.36 6.78 14.36
C SER A 331 -28.29 6.98 13.28
N VAL A 332 -27.03 6.76 13.60
CA VAL A 332 -25.88 6.96 12.67
C VAL A 332 -25.84 5.89 11.58
N LEU A 333 -25.97 4.63 11.94
CA LEU A 333 -25.87 3.52 10.98
C LEU A 333 -26.92 3.60 9.85
N PRO A 334 -28.23 3.82 10.13
CA PRO A 334 -29.21 3.98 9.06
C PRO A 334 -28.94 5.18 8.16
N ALA A 335 -28.47 6.31 8.70
CA ALA A 335 -28.13 7.48 7.89
C ALA A 335 -27.00 7.17 6.90
N ILE A 336 -25.95 6.46 7.32
CA ILE A 336 -24.88 6.01 6.45
C ILE A 336 -25.41 5.06 5.37
N LEU A 337 -26.19 4.04 5.76
CA LEU A 337 -26.73 3.06 4.82
C LEU A 337 -27.68 3.70 3.81
N GLN A 338 -28.49 4.68 4.23
CA GLN A 338 -29.35 5.44 3.36
C GLN A 338 -28.56 6.28 2.34
N ALA A 339 -27.50 6.97 2.80
CA ALA A 339 -26.63 7.72 1.90
C ALA A 339 -25.92 6.79 0.90
N GLN A 340 -25.42 5.63 1.34
CA GLN A 340 -24.83 4.63 0.44
C GLN A 340 -25.84 4.08 -0.56
N GLY A 341 -27.06 3.77 -0.14
CA GLY A 341 -28.12 3.30 -1.04
C GLY A 341 -28.47 4.32 -2.14
N LYS A 342 -28.43 5.62 -1.82
CA LYS A 342 -28.61 6.68 -2.83
C LYS A 342 -27.47 6.72 -3.86
N ALA A 343 -26.28 6.31 -3.49
CA ALA A 343 -25.09 6.33 -4.34
C ALA A 343 -24.89 5.03 -5.15
N GLU A 344 -25.54 3.93 -4.78
CA GLU A 344 -25.20 2.57 -5.25
C GLU A 344 -25.20 2.45 -6.77
N ASP A 345 -26.29 2.83 -7.44
CA ASP A 345 -26.40 2.71 -8.90
C ASP A 345 -25.38 3.60 -9.62
N VAL A 346 -25.19 4.82 -9.14
CA VAL A 346 -24.25 5.79 -9.72
C VAL A 346 -22.82 5.30 -9.57
N MET A 347 -22.47 4.76 -8.40
CA MET A 347 -21.13 4.21 -8.18
C MET A 347 -20.84 2.98 -9.04
N VAL A 348 -21.84 2.12 -9.27
CA VAL A 348 -21.73 0.99 -10.20
C VAL A 348 -21.48 1.49 -11.64
N ASN A 349 -22.16 2.55 -12.07
CA ASN A 349 -21.97 3.15 -13.39
C ASN A 349 -20.58 3.78 -13.52
N ILE A 350 -20.11 4.53 -12.52
CA ILE A 350 -18.74 5.09 -12.48
C ILE A 350 -17.70 3.97 -12.62
N GLU A 351 -17.82 2.90 -11.86
CA GLU A 351 -16.88 1.77 -11.93
C GLU A 351 -16.93 1.06 -13.30
N LYS A 352 -18.09 0.97 -13.92
CA LYS A 352 -18.25 0.46 -15.28
C LYS A 352 -17.55 1.38 -16.27
N GLY A 353 -17.86 2.68 -16.24
CA GLY A 353 -17.31 3.69 -17.14
C GLY A 353 -15.78 3.78 -17.02
N LYS A 354 -15.21 3.70 -15.80
CA LYS A 354 -13.75 3.64 -15.57
C LYS A 354 -13.11 2.45 -16.28
N ARG A 355 -13.71 1.26 -16.20
CA ARG A 355 -13.20 0.05 -16.88
C ARG A 355 -13.27 0.20 -18.40
N GLU A 356 -14.36 0.76 -18.92
CA GLU A 356 -14.53 1.00 -20.35
C GLU A 356 -13.53 2.03 -20.87
N TYR A 357 -13.34 3.14 -20.14
CA TYR A 357 -12.35 4.18 -20.46
C TYR A 357 -10.92 3.62 -20.48
N PHE A 358 -10.55 2.85 -19.45
CA PHE A 358 -9.23 2.20 -19.38
C PHE A 358 -9.02 1.22 -20.56
N ALA A 359 -10.01 0.38 -20.86
CA ALA A 359 -9.91 -0.59 -21.96
C ALA A 359 -9.76 0.12 -23.31
N ALA A 360 -10.54 1.17 -23.55
CA ALA A 360 -10.50 1.95 -24.78
C ALA A 360 -9.19 2.76 -24.91
N SER A 361 -8.67 3.30 -23.80
CA SER A 361 -7.38 4.00 -23.78
C SER A 361 -6.20 3.10 -24.18
N ARG A 362 -6.25 1.81 -23.81
CA ARG A 362 -5.26 0.83 -24.26
C ARG A 362 -5.36 0.51 -25.76
N ILE A 363 -6.55 0.60 -26.33
CA ILE A 363 -6.76 0.44 -27.78
C ILE A 363 -6.28 1.69 -28.52
N MET A 364 -6.52 2.87 -27.93
CA MET A 364 -6.07 4.15 -28.48
C MET A 364 -4.55 4.22 -28.61
N ASP A 365 -3.83 3.80 -27.58
CA ASP A 365 -2.37 3.78 -27.56
C ASP A 365 -1.85 2.43 -27.02
N PRO A 366 -1.69 1.42 -27.91
CA PRO A 366 -1.23 0.09 -27.52
C PRO A 366 0.24 0.04 -27.07
N ASN A 367 1.03 1.08 -27.36
CA ASN A 367 2.43 1.18 -26.95
C ASN A 367 2.63 1.87 -25.60
N ARG A 368 1.61 2.57 -25.11
CA ARG A 368 1.66 3.20 -23.78
C ARG A 368 1.77 2.12 -22.70
N GLN A 369 2.81 2.22 -21.88
CA GLN A 369 2.92 1.36 -20.70
C GLN A 369 1.85 1.76 -19.66
N MET A 370 0.90 0.87 -19.42
CA MET A 370 -0.19 1.07 -18.47
C MET A 370 -0.17 -0.08 -17.44
N PRO A 371 0.67 0.03 -16.39
CA PRO A 371 0.70 -0.97 -15.32
C PRO A 371 -0.63 -1.03 -14.59
N SER A 372 -1.02 -2.21 -14.11
CA SER A 372 -2.23 -2.36 -13.33
C SER A 372 -2.16 -1.58 -12.02
N ASP A 373 -3.27 -0.95 -11.64
CA ASP A 373 -3.38 -0.35 -10.31
C ASP A 373 -3.07 -1.35 -9.20
N ALA A 374 -2.47 -0.86 -8.12
CA ALA A 374 -2.15 -1.66 -6.95
C ALA A 374 -3.43 -2.16 -6.26
N ASN A 375 -3.39 -3.37 -5.71
CA ASN A 375 -4.54 -4.03 -5.09
C ASN A 375 -4.14 -5.07 -4.03
N PHE A 376 -3.07 -4.81 -3.27
CA PHE A 376 -2.46 -5.73 -2.31
C PHE A 376 -1.91 -7.03 -2.91
N THR A 377 -1.70 -7.11 -4.21
CA THR A 377 -0.96 -8.21 -4.81
C THR A 377 0.52 -7.89 -4.89
N MET A 378 1.36 -8.93 -4.91
CA MET A 378 2.81 -8.75 -4.99
C MET A 378 3.20 -8.01 -6.27
N ARG A 379 3.98 -6.94 -6.11
CA ARG A 379 4.52 -6.11 -7.20
C ARG A 379 6.01 -5.94 -7.04
N MET A 380 6.69 -5.86 -8.17
CA MET A 380 8.06 -5.42 -8.28
C MET A 380 8.06 -3.99 -8.82
N SER A 381 8.66 -3.09 -8.06
CA SER A 381 8.96 -1.73 -8.49
C SER A 381 10.47 -1.57 -8.59
N TYR A 382 10.95 -0.91 -9.64
CA TYR A 382 12.38 -0.69 -9.84
C TYR A 382 12.65 0.73 -10.31
N GLY A 383 13.84 1.18 -10.02
CA GLY A 383 14.32 2.52 -10.33
C GLY A 383 15.80 2.63 -10.04
N SER A 384 16.23 3.81 -9.65
CA SER A 384 17.60 4.13 -9.31
C SER A 384 17.71 4.91 -8.00
N ILE A 385 18.87 4.82 -7.37
CA ILE A 385 19.22 5.69 -6.24
C ILE A 385 19.38 7.11 -6.78
N LYS A 386 18.59 8.07 -6.26
CA LYS A 386 18.53 9.41 -6.86
C LYS A 386 18.08 10.47 -5.87
N GLY A 387 18.81 11.59 -5.86
CA GLY A 387 18.34 12.83 -5.25
C GLY A 387 17.23 13.50 -6.06
N TYR A 388 16.78 14.71 -5.66
CA TYR A 388 15.79 15.48 -6.42
C TYR A 388 15.77 16.96 -6.03
N ALA A 389 15.19 17.78 -6.91
CA ALA A 389 14.92 19.19 -6.66
C ALA A 389 13.44 19.38 -6.31
N PRO A 390 13.05 19.56 -5.03
CA PRO A 390 11.64 19.72 -4.63
C PRO A 390 11.05 21.05 -5.09
N LYS A 391 11.90 22.06 -5.32
CA LYS A 391 11.55 23.40 -5.78
C LYS A 391 12.78 24.13 -6.28
N ASP A 392 12.58 25.27 -6.92
CA ASP A 392 13.64 26.13 -7.41
C ASP A 392 14.67 26.47 -6.31
N GLY A 393 15.95 26.37 -6.66
CA GLY A 393 17.08 26.68 -5.78
C GLY A 393 17.34 25.66 -4.66
N VAL A 394 16.65 24.51 -4.63
CA VAL A 394 16.83 23.46 -3.61
C VAL A 394 17.14 22.11 -4.24
N TRP A 395 18.22 21.48 -3.78
CA TRP A 395 18.57 20.11 -4.13
C TRP A 395 18.64 19.26 -2.87
N TYR A 396 17.95 18.13 -2.86
CA TYR A 396 18.05 17.12 -1.83
C TYR A 396 18.94 15.96 -2.26
N ASN A 397 19.98 15.70 -1.44
CA ASN A 397 20.86 14.55 -1.62
C ASN A 397 20.10 13.23 -1.41
N TYR A 398 20.59 12.18 -2.06
CA TYR A 398 19.98 10.85 -2.01
C TYR A 398 20.23 10.07 -0.71
N TYR A 399 21.02 10.58 0.23
CA TYR A 399 21.25 9.93 1.53
C TYR A 399 21.37 10.93 2.67
N THR A 400 21.18 10.43 3.89
CA THR A 400 21.41 11.13 5.15
C THR A 400 22.42 10.38 6.01
N THR A 401 22.98 11.05 7.00
CA THR A 401 23.99 10.50 7.92
C THR A 401 23.60 10.77 9.37
N GLU A 402 24.39 10.22 10.30
CA GLU A 402 24.27 10.46 11.74
C GLU A 402 24.34 11.96 12.11
N GLN A 403 24.95 12.77 11.27
CA GLN A 403 25.06 14.21 11.49
C GLN A 403 23.67 14.86 11.62
N GLY A 404 22.70 14.45 10.79
CA GLY A 404 21.36 14.99 10.86
C GLY A 404 20.59 14.57 12.13
N VAL A 405 20.99 13.52 12.82
CA VAL A 405 20.46 13.21 14.16
C VAL A 405 20.93 14.28 15.15
N PHE A 406 22.21 14.70 15.10
CA PHE A 406 22.73 15.73 15.98
C PHE A 406 22.12 17.11 15.69
N GLU A 407 21.82 17.40 14.43
CA GLU A 407 21.18 18.66 14.00
C GLU A 407 19.72 18.76 14.45
N LYS A 408 19.00 17.65 14.46
CA LYS A 408 17.57 17.60 14.84
C LYS A 408 17.31 17.24 16.29
N GLN A 409 18.30 16.70 17.01
CA GLN A 409 18.13 16.22 18.38
C GLN A 409 17.71 17.37 19.30
N ASP A 410 16.59 17.15 20.01
CA ASP A 410 16.03 18.04 21.02
C ASP A 410 15.55 17.22 22.22
N PRO A 411 16.21 17.32 23.38
CA PRO A 411 15.85 16.54 24.57
C PRO A 411 14.48 16.93 25.16
N THR A 412 13.92 18.07 24.77
CA THR A 412 12.62 18.54 25.23
C THR A 412 11.49 18.03 24.33
N SER A 413 11.81 17.59 23.14
CA SER A 413 10.84 17.08 22.17
C SER A 413 10.66 15.57 22.31
N SER A 414 9.44 15.12 22.43
CA SER A 414 9.13 13.68 22.41
C SER A 414 9.41 12.97 21.08
N GLU A 415 9.58 13.74 20.00
CA GLU A 415 9.81 13.22 18.66
C GLU A 415 11.31 13.19 18.31
N PHE A 416 12.09 14.10 18.88
CA PHE A 416 13.50 14.30 18.58
C PHE A 416 14.45 14.00 19.76
N ALA A 417 13.92 13.61 20.93
CA ALA A 417 14.77 13.19 22.04
C ALA A 417 15.45 11.85 21.71
N VAL A 418 16.77 11.81 21.87
CA VAL A 418 17.59 10.61 21.65
C VAL A 418 18.25 10.20 22.94
N GLN A 419 18.27 8.92 23.23
CA GLN A 419 18.90 8.35 24.42
C GLN A 419 20.41 8.67 24.45
N PRO A 420 20.96 9.03 25.63
CA PRO A 420 22.39 9.40 25.75
C PRO A 420 23.36 8.33 25.25
N GLU A 421 23.02 7.06 25.43
CA GLU A 421 23.84 5.92 24.99
C GLU A 421 23.96 5.87 23.47
N ILE A 422 22.85 6.18 22.76
CA ILE A 422 22.83 6.21 21.29
C ILE A 422 23.64 7.42 20.79
N LEU A 423 23.43 8.59 21.39
CA LEU A 423 24.23 9.78 21.06
C LEU A 423 25.72 9.55 21.27
N SER A 424 26.09 8.90 22.39
CA SER A 424 27.49 8.54 22.68
C SER A 424 28.04 7.58 21.63
N LEU A 425 27.27 6.57 21.26
CA LEU A 425 27.65 5.59 20.24
C LEU A 425 27.85 6.24 18.88
N LEU A 426 26.97 7.14 18.46
CA LEU A 426 27.10 7.86 17.18
C LEU A 426 28.28 8.85 17.21
N ARG A 427 28.52 9.54 18.32
CA ARG A 427 29.67 10.47 18.50
C ARG A 427 31.02 9.77 18.51
N SER A 428 31.09 8.51 18.96
CA SER A 428 32.33 7.75 18.98
C SER A 428 32.91 7.51 17.58
N LYS A 429 32.05 7.58 16.54
CA LYS A 429 32.38 7.27 15.14
C LYS A 429 32.98 5.87 14.94
N ASP A 430 32.85 4.98 15.94
CA ASP A 430 33.20 3.56 15.79
C ASP A 430 32.14 2.82 14.99
N PHE A 431 32.01 3.19 13.74
CA PHE A 431 31.05 2.56 12.81
C PHE A 431 31.53 1.22 12.26
N GLY A 432 32.82 0.90 12.41
CA GLY A 432 33.42 -0.36 11.94
C GLY A 432 33.14 -0.61 10.46
N GLN A 433 32.69 -1.83 10.15
CA GLN A 433 32.36 -2.23 8.77
C GLN A 433 31.09 -1.59 8.20
N TYR A 434 30.32 -0.84 8.99
CA TYR A 434 29.07 -0.21 8.60
C TYR A 434 29.26 1.25 8.16
N GLY A 435 30.39 1.84 8.51
CA GLY A 435 30.71 3.24 8.20
C GLY A 435 31.30 3.43 6.80
N VAL A 436 31.11 4.63 6.27
CA VAL A 436 31.66 5.06 4.97
C VAL A 436 32.24 6.46 5.11
N GLY A 437 33.54 6.63 4.82
CA GLY A 437 34.20 7.93 4.88
C GLY A 437 34.11 8.61 6.26
N GLY A 438 34.04 7.84 7.34
CA GLY A 438 33.91 8.36 8.72
C GLY A 438 32.48 8.74 9.11
N HIS A 439 31.49 8.38 8.32
CA HIS A 439 30.06 8.61 8.56
C HIS A 439 29.27 7.29 8.53
N LEU A 440 28.12 7.27 9.20
CA LEU A 440 27.12 6.22 9.12
C LEU A 440 25.95 6.72 8.28
N ARG A 441 25.68 6.09 7.14
CA ARG A 441 24.49 6.40 6.35
C ARG A 441 23.25 5.84 7.02
N LEU A 442 22.19 6.64 7.14
CA LEU A 442 20.97 6.28 7.87
C LEU A 442 19.81 5.93 6.93
N CYS A 443 19.49 6.84 6.02
CA CYS A 443 18.42 6.65 5.05
C CYS A 443 18.88 7.03 3.65
N PHE A 444 18.19 6.51 2.64
CA PHE A 444 18.44 6.88 1.25
C PHE A 444 17.15 6.97 0.44
N LEU A 445 17.26 7.62 -0.71
CA LEU A 445 16.20 7.82 -1.69
C LEU A 445 16.40 6.97 -2.93
N SER A 446 15.30 6.47 -3.48
CA SER A 446 15.24 5.91 -4.82
C SER A 446 13.96 6.37 -5.53
N ASP A 447 13.95 6.35 -6.87
CA ASP A 447 12.78 6.73 -7.67
C ASP A 447 11.84 5.54 -7.97
N ASN A 448 11.87 4.52 -7.12
CA ASN A 448 10.90 3.43 -7.15
C ASN A 448 9.49 3.95 -6.89
N ASP A 449 8.54 3.42 -7.65
CA ASP A 449 7.12 3.68 -7.44
C ASP A 449 6.57 2.78 -6.33
N ILE A 450 6.20 3.37 -5.20
CA ILE A 450 5.60 2.69 -4.04
C ILE A 450 4.35 3.40 -3.54
N THR A 451 3.50 2.69 -2.84
CA THR A 451 2.38 3.24 -2.05
C THR A 451 2.24 2.48 -0.73
N GLY A 452 1.28 2.90 0.11
CA GLY A 452 0.93 2.22 1.36
C GLY A 452 0.75 0.72 1.17
N GLY A 453 1.45 -0.09 1.99
CA GLY A 453 1.58 -1.55 1.83
C GLY A 453 2.99 -1.99 1.44
N ASN A 454 3.81 -1.08 0.88
CA ASN A 454 5.24 -1.33 0.65
C ASN A 454 6.11 -1.14 1.91
N SER A 455 5.58 -0.62 3.00
CA SER A 455 6.33 -0.43 4.25
C SER A 455 6.94 -1.75 4.73
N GLY A 456 8.28 -1.76 4.95
CA GLY A 456 9.06 -2.95 5.28
C GLY A 456 9.50 -3.79 4.08
N SER A 457 9.18 -3.40 2.85
CA SER A 457 9.64 -4.11 1.66
C SER A 457 11.15 -4.04 1.51
N PRO A 458 11.81 -5.16 1.13
CA PRO A 458 13.24 -5.18 0.88
C PRO A 458 13.59 -4.36 -0.36
N VAL A 459 14.71 -3.62 -0.28
CA VAL A 459 15.29 -2.92 -1.42
C VAL A 459 16.57 -3.64 -1.83
N PHE A 460 16.63 -4.08 -3.07
CA PHE A 460 17.74 -4.83 -3.65
C PHE A 460 18.50 -4.00 -4.66
N ASN A 461 19.81 -4.25 -4.73
CA ASN A 461 20.65 -3.74 -5.84
C ASN A 461 20.56 -4.64 -7.08
N GLY A 462 21.32 -4.29 -8.13
CA GLY A 462 21.34 -5.04 -9.39
C GLY A 462 21.88 -6.47 -9.30
N ASN A 463 22.53 -6.83 -8.19
CA ASN A 463 23.02 -8.19 -7.92
C ASN A 463 22.01 -9.03 -7.10
N GLY A 464 20.85 -8.47 -6.73
CA GLY A 464 19.90 -9.12 -5.84
C GLY A 464 20.31 -9.12 -4.38
N GLU A 465 21.20 -8.22 -3.96
CA GLU A 465 21.66 -8.06 -2.59
C GLU A 465 20.81 -7.00 -1.89
N LEU A 466 20.44 -7.27 -0.63
CA LEU A 466 19.68 -6.35 0.21
C LEU A 466 20.54 -5.13 0.59
N ILE A 467 20.06 -3.93 0.23
CA ILE A 467 20.72 -2.64 0.54
C ILE A 467 19.92 -1.77 1.50
N GLY A 468 18.65 -2.06 1.71
CA GLY A 468 17.79 -1.30 2.62
C GLY A 468 16.38 -1.87 2.73
N LEU A 469 15.56 -1.19 3.54
CA LEU A 469 14.14 -1.48 3.71
C LEU A 469 13.34 -0.21 3.41
N ALA A 470 12.40 -0.28 2.46
CA ALA A 470 11.51 0.83 2.16
C ALA A 470 10.51 1.02 3.31
N PHE A 471 10.31 2.25 3.78
CA PHE A 471 9.39 2.50 4.88
C PHE A 471 8.47 3.72 4.67
N ASP A 472 8.84 4.66 3.79
CA ASP A 472 8.06 5.88 3.57
C ASP A 472 8.27 6.43 2.14
N GLY A 473 7.44 7.42 1.75
CA GLY A 473 7.65 8.27 0.58
C GLY A 473 7.97 9.70 1.01
N ASN A 474 8.56 10.49 0.11
CA ASN A 474 8.71 11.92 0.35
C ASN A 474 7.36 12.66 0.21
N TRP A 475 7.34 13.94 0.61
CA TRP A 475 6.11 14.75 0.56
C TRP A 475 5.51 14.84 -0.86
N GLU A 476 6.36 14.90 -1.86
CA GLU A 476 5.99 14.96 -3.26
C GLU A 476 5.41 13.63 -3.79
N ALA A 477 5.67 12.51 -3.13
CA ALA A 477 5.15 11.20 -3.50
C ALA A 477 3.66 10.99 -3.17
N MET A 478 3.04 11.87 -2.38
CA MET A 478 1.68 11.66 -1.90
C MET A 478 0.60 11.72 -2.99
N SER A 479 0.85 12.37 -4.13
CA SER A 479 -0.01 12.32 -5.32
C SER A 479 0.19 11.07 -6.16
N GLY A 480 1.19 10.24 -5.86
CA GLY A 480 1.61 9.09 -6.66
C GLY A 480 0.56 8.00 -6.81
N ASP A 481 -0.40 7.90 -5.91
CA ASP A 481 -1.51 6.97 -6.04
C ASP A 481 -2.42 7.32 -7.23
N ILE A 482 -2.40 8.56 -7.70
CA ILE A 482 -3.20 9.06 -8.83
C ILE A 482 -2.31 9.45 -10.01
N GLU A 483 -1.21 10.17 -9.75
CA GLU A 483 -0.27 10.62 -10.77
C GLU A 483 1.17 10.47 -10.27
N PHE A 484 1.92 9.56 -10.88
CA PHE A 484 3.33 9.34 -10.56
C PHE A 484 4.21 10.31 -11.34
N GLU A 485 5.01 11.11 -10.60
CA GLU A 485 5.96 12.07 -11.18
C GLU A 485 7.39 11.65 -10.85
N PRO A 486 8.11 11.01 -11.80
CA PRO A 486 9.42 10.39 -11.55
C PRO A 486 10.52 11.39 -11.18
N ASP A 487 10.37 12.68 -11.51
CA ASP A 487 11.35 13.70 -11.17
C ASP A 487 11.26 14.17 -9.71
N LEU A 488 10.11 14.02 -9.07
CA LEU A 488 9.84 14.52 -7.72
C LEU A 488 9.64 13.44 -6.68
N GLN A 489 8.99 12.33 -7.06
CA GLN A 489 8.57 11.30 -6.10
C GLN A 489 9.71 10.36 -5.77
N ARG A 490 9.91 10.10 -4.47
CA ARG A 490 10.98 9.25 -3.97
C ARG A 490 10.47 8.30 -2.88
N THR A 491 10.95 7.07 -2.97
CA THR A 491 10.92 6.10 -1.88
C THR A 491 11.99 6.43 -0.87
N ILE A 492 11.64 6.47 0.40
CA ILE A 492 12.58 6.61 1.53
C ILE A 492 12.82 5.22 2.12
N SER A 493 14.10 4.85 2.19
CA SER A 493 14.53 3.55 2.71
C SER A 493 15.54 3.72 3.83
N VAL A 494 15.48 2.87 4.87
CA VAL A 494 16.55 2.77 5.86
C VAL A 494 17.73 2.01 5.25
N ASP A 495 18.94 2.53 5.44
CA ASP A 495 20.18 1.86 4.99
C ASP A 495 20.39 0.58 5.80
N ILE A 496 20.63 -0.53 5.12
CA ILE A 496 20.83 -1.82 5.78
C ILE A 496 22.03 -1.79 6.74
N ARG A 497 23.05 -0.96 6.44
CA ARG A 497 24.23 -0.81 7.32
C ARG A 497 23.87 -0.14 8.64
N TYR A 498 22.90 0.79 8.65
CA TYR A 498 22.37 1.36 9.88
C TYR A 498 21.61 0.32 10.70
N VAL A 499 20.79 -0.50 10.04
CA VAL A 499 20.08 -1.62 10.68
C VAL A 499 21.10 -2.57 11.36
N LEU A 500 22.12 -3.00 10.62
CA LEU A 500 23.14 -3.90 11.14
C LEU A 500 23.99 -3.27 12.25
N PHE A 501 24.30 -1.98 12.14
CA PHE A 501 24.99 -1.23 13.19
C PHE A 501 24.19 -1.22 14.49
N MET A 502 22.91 -0.98 14.44
CA MET A 502 22.03 -1.02 15.61
C MET A 502 21.93 -2.42 16.23
N ILE A 503 21.87 -3.47 15.42
CA ILE A 503 21.86 -4.86 15.88
C ILE A 503 23.20 -5.20 16.58
N ASP A 504 24.31 -4.88 15.93
CA ASP A 504 25.65 -5.27 16.40
C ASP A 504 26.16 -4.39 17.54
N LYS A 505 26.21 -3.06 17.33
CA LYS A 505 26.88 -2.13 18.23
C LYS A 505 26.00 -1.68 19.40
N TRP A 506 24.70 -1.42 19.15
CA TRP A 506 23.78 -0.99 20.20
C TRP A 506 23.18 -2.20 20.96
N ALA A 507 22.53 -3.12 20.26
CA ALA A 507 21.87 -4.28 20.88
C ALA A 507 22.84 -5.38 21.32
N LYS A 508 24.12 -5.31 20.93
CA LYS A 508 25.16 -6.32 21.24
C LYS A 508 24.81 -7.72 20.74
N MET A 509 24.05 -7.82 19.67
CA MET A 509 23.58 -9.08 19.07
C MET A 509 24.42 -9.53 17.88
N SER A 510 25.77 -9.52 18.05
CA SER A 510 26.71 -9.92 16.98
C SER A 510 26.50 -11.36 16.49
N HIS A 511 25.83 -12.21 17.28
CA HIS A 511 25.45 -13.56 16.83
C HIS A 511 24.46 -13.51 15.65
N LEU A 512 23.53 -12.53 15.59
CA LEU A 512 22.63 -12.36 14.44
C LEU A 512 23.40 -11.97 13.19
N ILE A 513 24.42 -11.12 13.35
CA ILE A 513 25.28 -10.71 12.23
C ILE A 513 26.01 -11.90 11.62
N LYS A 514 26.44 -12.86 12.46
CA LYS A 514 27.11 -14.10 12.02
C LYS A 514 26.20 -15.07 11.28
N GLU A 515 24.88 -14.98 11.48
CA GLU A 515 23.90 -15.79 10.76
C GLU A 515 23.62 -15.27 9.35
N LEU A 516 23.94 -14.01 9.05
CA LEU A 516 23.64 -13.37 7.77
C LEU A 516 24.73 -13.71 6.74
N ASN A 517 24.30 -13.85 5.48
CA ASN A 517 25.20 -13.89 4.33
C ASN A 517 25.57 -12.45 3.95
N LEU A 518 26.69 -11.94 4.52
CA LEU A 518 27.17 -10.59 4.27
C LEU A 518 28.06 -10.55 3.03
N VAL A 519 27.68 -9.72 2.06
CA VAL A 519 28.50 -9.42 0.89
C VAL A 519 29.42 -8.24 1.22
N LYS A 520 30.73 -8.52 1.18
CA LYS A 520 31.80 -7.56 1.45
C LYS A 520 32.67 -7.42 0.21
N GLY A 521 32.96 -6.20 -0.18
CA GLY A 521 33.84 -5.84 -1.27
C GLY A 521 34.34 -4.42 -1.07
N GLU A 522 34.93 -3.82 -2.10
CA GLU A 522 35.24 -2.39 -2.06
C GLU A 522 33.93 -1.58 -1.94
N PRO A 523 33.79 -0.75 -0.89
CA PRO A 523 32.62 0.07 -0.70
C PRO A 523 32.40 0.98 -1.91
N ARG A 524 31.27 0.81 -2.60
CA ARG A 524 30.96 1.58 -3.81
C ARG A 524 30.91 3.09 -3.57
N ASP A 525 30.47 3.48 -2.40
CA ASP A 525 30.33 4.87 -1.97
C ASP A 525 31.63 5.52 -1.43
N GLN A 526 32.70 4.72 -1.20
CA GLN A 526 34.06 5.24 -0.91
C GLN A 526 34.89 5.54 -2.17
N MET A 527 34.54 4.98 -3.30
CA MET A 527 35.19 5.37 -4.56
C MET A 527 34.79 6.82 -4.81
N GLY A 528 35.68 7.74 -4.42
CA GLY A 528 35.46 9.17 -4.40
C GLY A 528 34.75 9.65 -5.65
N ALA A 529 34.11 10.81 -5.56
CA ALA A 529 33.75 11.58 -6.71
C ALA A 529 35.03 11.76 -7.56
N ALA A 530 35.33 10.75 -8.37
CA ALA A 530 36.23 10.91 -9.47
C ALA A 530 35.57 11.98 -10.31
N ASN A 531 36.19 13.15 -10.34
CA ASN A 531 35.95 14.20 -11.32
C ASN A 531 35.42 13.58 -12.60
N GLY A 532 34.27 14.07 -13.07
CA GLY A 532 33.56 13.50 -14.19
C GLY A 532 34.45 12.99 -15.27
N GLY A 533 34.28 11.71 -15.62
CA GLY A 533 34.92 11.08 -16.77
C GLY A 533 36.11 10.16 -16.46
N ASN A 534 35.90 9.06 -15.75
CA ASN A 534 36.78 7.90 -15.85
C ASN A 534 35.97 6.63 -16.04
N CYS A 535 36.02 6.09 -17.26
CA CYS A 535 35.73 4.68 -17.55
C CYS A 535 36.58 3.78 -16.66
N PRO A 536 36.09 2.67 -16.09
CA PRO A 536 36.88 1.73 -15.29
C PRO A 536 37.64 0.78 -16.24
N HIS A 537 38.57 1.32 -17.01
CA HIS A 537 39.54 0.50 -17.76
C HIS A 537 40.97 0.88 -17.38
N LYS A 538 41.78 -0.16 -17.17
CA LYS A 538 43.18 -0.14 -16.77
C LYS A 538 43.96 1.02 -17.43
N LYS A 539 44.83 1.64 -16.63
CA LYS A 539 45.82 2.58 -17.09
C LYS A 539 46.65 1.96 -18.22
N ASP A 540 46.26 2.17 -19.44
CA ASP A 540 47.15 2.04 -20.58
C ASP A 540 47.72 3.42 -20.92
N GLN A 541 49.02 3.49 -21.04
CA GLN A 541 49.82 4.71 -21.21
C GLN A 541 49.55 5.48 -22.50
N SER A 542 48.52 5.11 -23.27
CA SER A 542 48.19 5.76 -24.56
C SER A 542 47.18 6.90 -24.48
N CYS A 543 46.62 7.22 -23.30
CA CYS A 543 45.65 8.33 -23.12
C CYS A 543 46.26 9.66 -22.70
N ALA A 544 47.58 9.80 -22.63
CA ALA A 544 48.27 11.02 -22.22
C ALA A 544 48.23 12.17 -23.25
N LYS A 545 47.52 12.01 -24.37
CA LYS A 545 47.41 13.06 -25.43
C LYS A 545 46.10 13.84 -25.46
N LYS A 546 45.29 13.81 -24.37
CA LYS A 546 44.03 14.58 -24.32
C LYS A 546 44.14 15.94 -23.59
N GLU A 547 45.30 16.32 -23.08
CA GLU A 547 45.46 17.65 -22.44
C GLU A 547 45.71 18.81 -23.41
N GLU A 548 45.98 18.54 -24.70
CA GLU A 548 46.23 19.63 -25.67
C GLU A 548 44.97 20.18 -26.37
N CYS A 549 43.80 19.55 -26.22
CA CYS A 549 42.58 20.05 -26.87
C CYS A 549 41.76 21.05 -26.03
N SER A 550 42.16 21.39 -24.82
CA SER A 550 41.38 22.29 -23.93
C SER A 550 41.96 23.69 -23.75
N LYS A 551 42.98 24.10 -24.52
CA LYS A 551 43.58 25.46 -24.51
C LYS A 551 43.48 26.19 -25.83
N GLY A 552 42.36 26.16 -26.49
CA GLY A 552 42.02 27.02 -27.62
C GLY A 552 41.02 28.10 -27.16
N LYS A 553 41.46 29.36 -27.02
CA LYS A 553 40.68 30.54 -26.66
C LYS A 553 39.48 30.68 -27.59
N MET A 554 38.32 30.98 -27.00
CA MET A 554 37.19 31.56 -27.73
C MET A 554 37.57 32.88 -28.36
N ASN A 555 37.42 32.98 -29.66
CA ASN A 555 37.03 34.19 -30.34
C ASN A 555 36.33 33.86 -31.65
N GLY A 556 35.13 34.32 -31.75
CA GLY A 556 34.43 34.86 -32.91
C GLY A 556 34.20 33.96 -34.13
N ASP A 557 32.95 33.70 -34.34
CA ASP A 557 32.24 33.61 -35.64
C ASP A 557 32.67 32.61 -36.73
N LYS A 558 31.63 31.92 -37.15
CA LYS A 558 31.37 31.30 -38.46
C LYS A 558 31.50 29.77 -38.57
N SER A 559 30.33 29.27 -38.84
CA SER A 559 30.02 27.97 -39.45
C SER A 559 31.14 27.42 -40.31
N ALA A 560 31.59 26.20 -40.01
CA ALA A 560 32.22 25.33 -40.99
C ALA A 560 31.87 23.87 -40.71
N ALA A 561 31.25 23.29 -41.70
CA ALA A 561 30.94 21.88 -41.78
C ALA A 561 32.24 21.05 -41.72
N CYS A 562 32.24 20.01 -40.89
CA CYS A 562 33.29 18.99 -40.98
C CYS A 562 33.08 18.13 -42.23
N SER A 563 33.91 18.36 -43.21
CA SER A 563 34.06 17.44 -44.33
C SER A 563 34.85 16.22 -43.88
N SER A 564 34.36 15.08 -44.28
CA SER A 564 34.96 13.77 -44.12
C SER A 564 36.29 13.69 -44.89
N ASP A 565 37.39 13.43 -44.22
CA ASP A 565 38.53 12.75 -44.85
C ASP A 565 38.93 11.54 -44.01
N LYS A 566 38.84 10.42 -44.71
CA LYS A 566 39.26 9.10 -44.27
C LYS A 566 40.75 9.06 -44.15
N LYS A 567 41.31 8.76 -42.99
CA LYS A 567 42.42 7.81 -42.85
C LYS A 567 42.69 7.54 -41.38
N ASP A 568 42.82 6.24 -41.14
CA ASP A 568 43.24 5.52 -39.94
C ASP A 568 42.14 4.95 -39.07
N GLY A 569 41.69 3.82 -39.60
CA GLY A 569 40.75 2.90 -38.97
C GLY A 569 41.38 2.07 -37.87
N GLN A 570 41.25 2.50 -36.63
CA GLN A 570 41.54 1.64 -35.49
C GLN A 570 40.66 1.84 -34.27
N CYS A 571 39.69 2.75 -34.33
CA CYS A 571 38.79 3.02 -33.21
C CYS A 571 37.39 2.36 -33.31
N CYS A 572 37.07 1.70 -34.43
CA CYS A 572 35.73 1.17 -34.69
C CYS A 572 35.60 -0.38 -34.58
N LYS A 573 36.59 -1.07 -34.04
CA LYS A 573 36.46 -2.54 -33.84
C LYS A 573 35.56 -2.94 -32.66
N GLU A 574 35.24 -2.04 -31.74
CA GLU A 574 34.43 -2.36 -30.57
C GLU A 574 32.92 -2.16 -30.77
N GLU A 575 32.47 -1.31 -31.68
CA GLU A 575 31.04 -1.23 -32.01
C GLU A 575 30.47 -2.54 -32.60
N LYS A 576 31.31 -3.34 -33.22
CA LYS A 576 30.90 -4.68 -33.71
C LYS A 576 30.72 -5.70 -32.59
N ALA A 577 31.39 -5.53 -31.46
CA ALA A 577 31.24 -6.41 -30.30
C ALA A 577 29.95 -6.11 -29.51
N CYS A 578 29.58 -4.83 -29.35
CA CYS A 578 28.32 -4.43 -28.74
C CYS A 578 27.09 -4.79 -29.61
N ALA A 579 27.21 -4.66 -30.94
CA ALA A 579 26.16 -5.10 -31.87
C ALA A 579 26.01 -6.62 -31.90
N ALA A 580 27.11 -7.36 -31.73
CA ALA A 580 27.07 -8.83 -31.62
C ALA A 580 26.44 -9.31 -30.28
N GLY A 581 26.62 -8.56 -29.19
CA GLY A 581 25.95 -8.82 -27.89
C GLY A 581 24.43 -8.65 -27.93
N LYS A 582 23.95 -7.61 -28.61
CA LYS A 582 22.50 -7.41 -28.83
C LYS A 582 21.91 -8.49 -29.76
N LYS A 583 22.64 -8.90 -30.82
CA LYS A 583 22.18 -10.01 -31.65
C LYS A 583 22.19 -11.38 -30.94
N ALA A 584 23.11 -11.59 -30.01
CA ALA A 584 23.12 -12.83 -29.22
C ALA A 584 21.96 -12.89 -28.19
N THR A 585 21.56 -11.77 -27.59
CA THR A 585 20.39 -11.70 -26.73
C THR A 585 19.06 -11.81 -27.48
N GLU A 586 18.95 -11.19 -28.65
CA GLU A 586 17.81 -11.38 -29.54
C GLU A 586 17.71 -12.82 -30.08
N LYS A 587 18.85 -13.46 -30.43
CA LYS A 587 18.82 -14.88 -30.82
C LYS A 587 18.45 -15.83 -29.69
N LYS A 588 18.74 -15.51 -28.41
CA LYS A 588 18.31 -16.30 -27.27
C LYS A 588 16.83 -16.09 -26.93
N ALA A 589 16.29 -14.89 -27.13
CA ALA A 589 14.86 -14.61 -26.97
C ALA A 589 13.99 -15.27 -28.06
N ASN A 590 14.54 -15.49 -29.25
CA ASN A 590 13.83 -16.06 -30.41
C ASN A 590 14.03 -17.56 -30.61
N CYS A 591 14.64 -18.29 -29.69
CA CYS A 591 14.95 -19.68 -29.91
C CYS A 591 13.70 -20.63 -29.93
N CYS A 592 12.52 -20.07 -29.70
CA CYS A 592 11.23 -20.79 -29.79
C CYS A 592 10.21 -20.09 -30.70
N SER A 593 10.64 -19.21 -31.59
CA SER A 593 9.70 -18.41 -32.40
C SER A 593 9.17 -19.14 -33.63
N THR A 594 9.82 -20.21 -34.08
CA THR A 594 9.38 -21.00 -35.24
C THR A 594 9.62 -22.49 -35.08
N MET A 595 8.71 -23.31 -35.58
CA MET A 595 8.86 -24.76 -35.70
C MET A 595 9.63 -25.11 -36.99
N LYS A 596 10.03 -26.39 -37.16
CA LYS A 596 10.77 -26.88 -38.34
C LYS A 596 10.04 -26.65 -39.66
N ASP A 597 8.74 -26.41 -39.63
CA ASP A 597 7.91 -26.09 -40.79
C ASP A 597 7.73 -24.58 -41.05
N GLY A 598 8.48 -23.71 -40.33
CA GLY A 598 8.51 -22.26 -40.55
C GLY A 598 7.33 -21.49 -39.98
N LYS A 599 6.44 -22.12 -39.17
CA LYS A 599 5.32 -21.44 -38.56
C LYS A 599 5.69 -20.88 -37.16
N PRO A 600 5.07 -19.77 -36.71
CA PRO A 600 5.31 -19.22 -35.37
C PRO A 600 4.90 -20.22 -34.28
N CYS A 601 5.78 -20.44 -33.30
CA CYS A 601 5.51 -21.28 -32.11
C CYS A 601 4.71 -20.48 -31.09
N THR A 602 3.49 -20.90 -30.77
CA THR A 602 2.74 -20.38 -29.64
C THR A 602 3.02 -21.26 -28.43
N ALA A 603 3.76 -20.74 -27.46
CA ALA A 603 4.42 -21.42 -26.34
C ALA A 603 3.61 -22.52 -25.61
N ASP A 604 2.28 -22.44 -25.63
CA ASP A 604 1.43 -23.32 -24.84
C ASP A 604 1.01 -24.63 -25.54
N LYS A 605 1.01 -24.66 -26.86
CA LYS A 605 0.51 -25.82 -27.63
C LYS A 605 1.59 -26.70 -28.23
N ASP A 606 2.72 -26.12 -28.57
CA ASP A 606 3.73 -26.79 -29.38
C ASP A 606 4.79 -27.53 -28.56
N CYS A 607 5.09 -27.05 -27.34
CA CYS A 607 6.02 -27.73 -26.43
C CYS A 607 5.45 -29.03 -25.85
N ALA A 608 4.12 -29.16 -25.77
CA ALA A 608 3.47 -30.35 -25.28
C ALA A 608 3.54 -31.53 -26.27
N LYS A 609 3.76 -31.27 -27.57
CA LYS A 609 3.82 -32.31 -28.63
C LYS A 609 5.18 -32.94 -28.81
N THR A 610 6.25 -32.23 -28.48
CA THR A 610 7.63 -32.68 -28.81
C THR A 610 8.41 -33.23 -27.63
N GLY A 611 7.92 -33.12 -26.38
CA GLY A 611 8.58 -33.65 -25.19
C GLY A 611 9.95 -33.01 -24.85
N LYS A 612 10.38 -31.98 -25.57
CA LYS A 612 11.66 -31.31 -25.33
C LYS A 612 11.45 -29.97 -24.65
N PRO A 613 12.23 -29.65 -23.60
CA PRO A 613 12.12 -28.38 -22.91
C PRO A 613 12.64 -27.23 -23.76
N CYS A 614 11.84 -26.18 -23.96
CA CYS A 614 12.20 -25.01 -24.77
C CYS A 614 13.25 -24.13 -24.11
N CYS A 615 13.11 -23.75 -22.89
CA CYS A 615 14.06 -22.96 -22.10
C CYS A 615 13.74 -23.13 -20.61
N ALA A 616 14.58 -22.63 -19.71
CA ALA A 616 14.40 -22.82 -18.27
C ALA A 616 13.04 -22.32 -17.73
N THR A 617 12.46 -21.30 -18.38
CA THR A 617 11.13 -20.77 -18.05
C THR A 617 9.99 -21.65 -18.56
N GLY A 618 10.18 -22.42 -19.64
CA GLY A 618 9.20 -23.34 -20.19
C GLY A 618 9.00 -24.61 -19.35
N LYS A 619 10.04 -25.06 -18.61
CA LYS A 619 9.93 -26.24 -17.74
C LYS A 619 8.96 -26.03 -16.58
N ALA A 620 8.94 -24.86 -15.98
CA ALA A 620 8.05 -24.55 -14.87
C ALA A 620 6.57 -24.38 -15.32
N ALA A 621 6.36 -23.88 -16.53
CA ALA A 621 5.03 -23.74 -17.12
C ALA A 621 4.46 -25.12 -17.58
N ALA A 622 5.29 -25.95 -18.23
CA ALA A 622 4.89 -27.28 -18.67
C ALA A 622 4.57 -28.23 -17.50
N ALA A 623 5.34 -28.17 -16.41
CA ALA A 623 5.07 -28.97 -15.20
C ALA A 623 3.78 -28.53 -14.48
N LYS A 624 3.41 -27.23 -14.54
CA LYS A 624 2.14 -26.72 -13.97
C LYS A 624 0.93 -27.09 -14.83
N ILE A 625 1.09 -27.23 -16.14
CA ILE A 625 0.03 -27.65 -17.07
C ILE A 625 -0.21 -29.15 -17.00
N ALA A 626 0.84 -29.96 -16.78
CA ALA A 626 0.70 -31.42 -16.64
C ALA A 626 -0.07 -31.87 -15.39
N ASN A 627 -0.17 -31.02 -14.36
CA ASN A 627 -0.92 -31.26 -13.12
C ASN A 627 -2.35 -30.71 -13.11
N SER A 628 -2.79 -30.02 -14.17
CA SER A 628 -4.18 -29.61 -14.30
C SER A 628 -5.00 -30.65 -15.07
N CYS A 629 -6.18 -30.95 -14.58
CA CYS A 629 -7.12 -31.90 -15.20
C CYS A 629 -7.54 -31.38 -16.59
N SER A 630 -6.78 -31.71 -17.63
CA SER A 630 -6.92 -31.12 -18.95
C SER A 630 -7.71 -32.01 -19.95
N LYS A 631 -8.08 -33.23 -19.57
CA LYS A 631 -8.79 -34.16 -20.49
C LYS A 631 -9.83 -34.99 -19.76
N MET A 632 -10.96 -35.21 -20.40
CA MET A 632 -11.93 -36.24 -20.03
C MET A 632 -11.48 -37.64 -20.48
N LYS A 633 -12.15 -38.72 -20.02
CA LYS A 633 -11.80 -40.12 -20.37
C LYS A 633 -11.86 -40.40 -21.87
N ASP A 634 -12.56 -39.58 -22.65
CA ASP A 634 -12.69 -39.66 -24.10
C ASP A 634 -11.65 -38.83 -24.89
N GLY A 635 -10.67 -38.24 -24.19
CA GLY A 635 -9.55 -37.53 -24.82
C GLY A 635 -9.83 -36.07 -25.26
N LYS A 636 -11.01 -35.51 -24.98
CA LYS A 636 -11.37 -34.11 -25.33
C LYS A 636 -10.90 -33.12 -24.28
N PRO A 637 -10.60 -31.86 -24.65
CA PRO A 637 -10.22 -30.82 -23.69
C PRO A 637 -11.39 -30.45 -22.78
N CYS A 638 -11.15 -30.35 -21.46
CA CYS A 638 -12.14 -29.88 -20.49
C CYS A 638 -12.39 -28.36 -20.67
N THR A 639 -13.63 -27.99 -20.92
CA THR A 639 -14.04 -26.59 -21.13
C THR A 639 -14.61 -25.89 -19.88
N GLY A 640 -14.23 -26.32 -18.67
CA GLY A 640 -14.63 -25.68 -17.42
C GLY A 640 -15.89 -26.26 -16.76
N ASP A 641 -16.82 -25.45 -16.31
CA ASP A 641 -17.85 -25.78 -15.32
C ASP A 641 -18.82 -26.93 -15.70
N LYS A 642 -19.08 -27.18 -16.99
CA LYS A 642 -20.02 -28.19 -17.43
C LYS A 642 -19.48 -29.63 -17.38
N ASP A 643 -18.16 -29.77 -17.50
CA ASP A 643 -17.53 -31.09 -17.60
C ASP A 643 -17.16 -31.69 -16.23
N CYS A 644 -16.89 -30.83 -15.24
CA CYS A 644 -16.60 -31.23 -13.87
C CYS A 644 -17.84 -31.75 -13.13
N ALA A 645 -19.04 -31.23 -13.45
CA ALA A 645 -20.31 -31.67 -12.85
C ALA A 645 -20.70 -33.11 -13.23
N LYS A 646 -20.28 -33.58 -14.41
CA LYS A 646 -20.59 -34.94 -14.90
C LYS A 646 -19.67 -36.01 -14.34
N SER A 647 -18.46 -35.67 -13.88
CA SER A 647 -17.47 -36.67 -13.46
C SER A 647 -17.39 -36.90 -11.96
N GLY A 648 -18.08 -36.12 -11.12
CA GLY A 648 -18.07 -36.24 -9.66
C GLY A 648 -16.72 -35.95 -8.97
N LYS A 649 -15.72 -35.34 -9.69
CA LYS A 649 -14.41 -35.01 -9.15
C LYS A 649 -14.30 -33.51 -8.87
N ALA A 650 -13.58 -33.17 -7.81
CA ALA A 650 -13.33 -31.76 -7.44
C ALA A 650 -12.53 -31.04 -8.52
N CYS A 651 -12.95 -29.81 -8.87
CA CYS A 651 -12.18 -28.91 -9.75
C CYS A 651 -10.80 -28.63 -9.21
N CYS A 652 -9.83 -28.36 -10.09
CA CYS A 652 -8.48 -27.97 -9.71
C CYS A 652 -8.51 -26.66 -8.89
N GLU A 653 -7.49 -26.41 -8.07
CA GLU A 653 -7.46 -25.29 -7.10
C GLU A 653 -7.67 -23.88 -7.69
N LYS A 654 -7.33 -23.68 -8.96
CA LYS A 654 -7.61 -22.41 -9.66
C LYS A 654 -9.09 -22.17 -9.90
N ASN A 655 -9.86 -23.22 -10.12
CA ASN A 655 -11.31 -23.09 -10.33
C ASN A 655 -12.09 -23.04 -9.01
N LYS A 656 -11.51 -23.51 -7.89
CA LYS A 656 -12.11 -23.32 -6.55
C LYS A 656 -12.21 -21.83 -6.16
N ALA A 657 -11.23 -21.01 -6.51
CA ALA A 657 -11.26 -19.57 -6.23
C ALA A 657 -12.23 -18.81 -7.15
N ALA A 658 -12.43 -19.26 -8.38
CA ALA A 658 -13.40 -18.67 -9.31
C ALA A 658 -14.84 -19.13 -8.98
N ALA A 659 -15.03 -20.38 -8.59
CA ALA A 659 -16.31 -20.91 -8.14
C ALA A 659 -16.78 -20.30 -6.80
N ALA A 660 -15.84 -19.91 -5.92
CA ALA A 660 -16.16 -19.19 -4.68
C ALA A 660 -16.57 -17.72 -4.90
N LYS A 661 -16.26 -17.16 -6.08
CA LYS A 661 -16.67 -15.79 -6.46
C LYS A 661 -17.97 -15.75 -7.27
N ASN A 662 -18.33 -16.86 -7.94
CA ASN A 662 -19.60 -16.97 -8.63
C ASN A 662 -20.59 -17.71 -7.72
N ALA A 663 -21.62 -17.03 -7.25
CA ALA A 663 -22.63 -17.51 -6.30
C ALA A 663 -23.54 -18.63 -6.83
N ASN A 664 -23.10 -19.45 -7.80
CA ASN A 664 -23.91 -20.46 -8.49
C ASN A 664 -23.29 -21.88 -8.44
N CYS A 665 -22.78 -22.30 -7.28
CA CYS A 665 -22.33 -23.70 -7.12
C CYS A 665 -23.47 -24.75 -7.20
N CYS A 666 -24.74 -24.33 -7.18
CA CYS A 666 -25.91 -25.20 -7.25
C CYS A 666 -26.91 -24.67 -8.26
N SER A 667 -26.49 -24.41 -9.50
CA SER A 667 -27.38 -23.84 -10.52
C SER A 667 -28.41 -24.83 -11.09
N THR A 668 -28.24 -26.16 -10.90
CA THR A 668 -29.19 -27.16 -11.40
C THR A 668 -29.28 -28.37 -10.49
N MET A 669 -30.48 -28.92 -10.33
CA MET A 669 -30.75 -30.21 -9.69
C MET A 669 -30.45 -31.39 -10.63
N LYS A 670 -30.46 -32.63 -10.11
CA LYS A 670 -30.19 -33.85 -10.88
C LYS A 670 -31.11 -34.07 -12.07
N ASP A 671 -32.25 -33.42 -12.10
CA ASP A 671 -33.26 -33.46 -13.16
C ASP A 671 -33.15 -32.30 -14.16
N GLY A 672 -32.09 -31.47 -14.07
CA GLY A 672 -31.76 -30.42 -15.03
C GLY A 672 -32.54 -29.10 -14.87
N LYS A 673 -33.30 -28.92 -13.78
CA LYS A 673 -34.04 -27.67 -13.53
C LYS A 673 -33.21 -26.67 -12.72
N PRO A 674 -33.40 -25.34 -12.87
CA PRO A 674 -32.71 -24.34 -12.07
C PRO A 674 -33.09 -24.43 -10.60
N CYS A 675 -32.11 -24.42 -9.69
CA CYS A 675 -32.32 -24.42 -8.26
C CYS A 675 -32.68 -23.01 -7.78
N THR A 676 -33.87 -22.84 -7.20
CA THR A 676 -34.26 -21.61 -6.49
C THR A 676 -33.92 -21.78 -5.03
N ALA A 677 -33.03 -20.92 -4.53
CA ALA A 677 -32.19 -21.07 -3.32
C ALA A 677 -32.90 -21.53 -2.01
N ASP A 678 -34.21 -21.32 -1.86
CA ASP A 678 -34.85 -21.45 -0.56
C ASP A 678 -35.60 -22.78 -0.32
N LYS A 679 -36.01 -23.49 -1.38
CA LYS A 679 -36.83 -24.69 -1.24
C LYS A 679 -36.10 -26.01 -1.51
N ASP A 680 -35.04 -25.97 -2.28
CA ASP A 680 -34.42 -27.20 -2.82
C ASP A 680 -33.27 -27.70 -1.92
N CYS A 681 -32.63 -26.81 -1.13
CA CYS A 681 -31.57 -27.22 -0.21
C CYS A 681 -32.10 -27.95 1.04
N ALA A 682 -33.32 -27.67 1.46
CA ALA A 682 -33.94 -28.36 2.61
C ALA A 682 -34.27 -29.83 2.37
N LYS A 683 -34.46 -30.20 1.10
CA LYS A 683 -34.82 -31.61 0.72
C LYS A 683 -33.63 -32.56 0.53
N SER A 684 -32.42 -32.00 0.35
CA SER A 684 -31.25 -32.82 0.00
C SER A 684 -30.30 -33.15 1.15
N GLY A 685 -30.49 -32.57 2.35
CA GLY A 685 -29.63 -32.79 3.54
C GLY A 685 -28.17 -32.34 3.38
N LYS A 686 -27.82 -31.54 2.36
CA LYS A 686 -26.46 -31.07 2.11
C LYS A 686 -26.36 -29.57 2.41
N ALA A 687 -25.29 -29.18 3.11
CA ALA A 687 -25.02 -27.80 3.47
C ALA A 687 -24.82 -26.92 2.24
N CYS A 688 -25.60 -25.83 2.14
CA CYS A 688 -25.34 -24.75 1.17
C CYS A 688 -24.04 -24.04 1.41
N CYS A 689 -23.45 -23.43 0.39
CA CYS A 689 -22.28 -22.56 0.51
C CYS A 689 -22.53 -21.43 1.51
N GLY A 690 -21.49 -21.00 2.24
CA GLY A 690 -21.56 -20.23 3.48
C GLY A 690 -22.39 -18.92 3.50
N LYS A 691 -22.86 -18.42 2.34
CA LYS A 691 -23.74 -17.22 2.29
C LYS A 691 -25.23 -17.54 2.52
N ASN A 692 -25.65 -18.78 2.34
CA ASN A 692 -27.07 -19.16 2.48
C ASN A 692 -27.41 -19.82 3.83
N LYS A 693 -26.42 -20.04 4.71
CA LYS A 693 -26.70 -20.61 6.05
C LYS A 693 -27.50 -19.66 6.93
N GLU A 694 -27.34 -18.34 6.76
CA GLU A 694 -28.08 -17.34 7.58
C GLU A 694 -29.55 -17.19 7.16
N ALA A 695 -29.86 -17.41 5.89
CA ALA A 695 -31.24 -17.31 5.40
C ALA A 695 -32.10 -18.56 5.76
N ALA A 696 -31.49 -19.73 5.85
CA ALA A 696 -32.17 -20.98 6.18
C ALA A 696 -32.45 -21.13 7.70
N ALA A 697 -31.75 -20.42 8.57
CA ALA A 697 -31.94 -20.45 10.01
C ALA A 697 -33.02 -19.47 10.53
N LYS A 698 -33.64 -18.67 9.65
CA LYS A 698 -34.69 -17.67 10.01
C LYS A 698 -36.09 -18.05 9.52
N LYS A 699 -36.29 -19.24 9.05
CA LYS A 699 -37.59 -19.88 8.89
C LYS A 699 -37.58 -21.20 9.70
#